data_78377d370b199f4220919dde6fc3ed93
#
_entry.id   78377d370b199f4220919dde6fc3ed93
#
_cell.length_a   1.000
_cell.length_b   1.000
_cell.length_c   1.000
_cell.angle_alpha   90.00
_cell.angle_beta   90.00
_cell.angle_gamma   90.00
#
_symmetry.space_group_name_H-M   'P 1'
#
loop_
_entity.id
_entity.type
_entity.pdbx_description
1 polymer ?
#
loop_
_entity_poly.entity_id
_entity_poly.type
_entity_poly.pdbx_seq_one_letter_code
_entity_poly.pdbx_strand_id
1 'polypeptide(L)'
;MESPVGSEAAEGTEDAESTRGPEGTQGPEGTHGAEGAGDAEGAVPEDEAAAQDGSTTAEDRSTTAGDGSTTAEDRSTTAEDGTAAAENGTAAAEDGTAAAEKSEAEAELAAQRIERERIERRKAEKKGPIRSGGKLSGTAADLLAAVRAVESGEKPVATVFAEPAPAPRRPAPEPVRTPRPAPAPVAPGGPAPETVEAVRRVLAEGGAPEALAPQAAALLGEGADSALREDPWQLLRVGGVRPEQADGFARALLGAACGPDDERRGRAVTVWLLEQAAVAGHTALELPALTAALGRQGVPDPDAAVQGTLAEGEALVFQDALEEPAAPGAPGAPAAQDTGTGQGDGEEQERPVRVLVGLERYALAEESLADGLARLVNSVAEESGQAWETAAAGLSGGAAELARAVAGHGLVLHTGGEAARAEPAALLGAARAAGLRAFAACHTPDGRRRLAAQLGGEPAEQGVGTVAGLLSGAEGPGRDADGALALDLLIVLDAPQLDVEGAAMLVESLPDGARLVLSGDPGVLWSAGPGRVFADLLAARVCPQTASRVPDPGPLGELVSGIGIGELNQVAAPGKEIVIVPVRDAGEAVHRTVQLVADSVPRAIGVPADQTVVITPGHGGAAGTRALNSALKERLNPGPGRFGGFDPGDRIAYSPAPGRTLPGVVVKADADGLHLSCAGAPVVVPRERVEGSVRHGWALTAHQAAGARWPAAVVVLPGDAVPALSRPWVYTAFSRAERHLSVVHGVEQALPKAVAEVPPKPRTTRLQTLLRTPEA
;
A
#
# COMPACT_ATOMS: atom_id res chain seq x y z
N MET A 1 -45.28 -29.48 39.46
CA MET A 1 -45.33 -30.96 39.44
C MET A 1 -44.04 -31.34 38.79
N GLU A 2 -43.13 -31.59 39.48
CA GLU A 2 -42.52 -32.57 40.41
C GLU A 2 -41.19 -32.99 39.85
N SER A 3 -40.18 -32.58 40.56
CA SER A 3 -38.95 -33.37 40.70
C SER A 3 -39.25 -34.63 41.53
N PRO A 4 -38.42 -35.62 41.64
CA PRO A 4 -37.26 -35.61 42.51
C PRO A 4 -36.08 -36.47 42.02
N VAL A 5 -34.78 -36.15 42.38
CA VAL A 5 -34.00 -36.45 43.60
C VAL A 5 -33.43 -37.90 43.69
N GLY A 6 -32.16 -37.97 44.00
CA GLY A 6 -31.42 -39.03 44.71
C GLY A 6 -30.06 -39.26 44.11
N SER A 7 -28.87 -38.78 44.65
CA SER A 7 -28.20 -39.14 45.94
C SER A 7 -27.61 -40.55 45.84
N GLU A 8 -26.38 -40.87 46.12
CA GLU A 8 -25.44 -40.75 47.23
C GLU A 8 -24.09 -41.36 46.76
N ALA A 9 -22.90 -40.87 46.93
CA ALA A 9 -22.06 -40.78 48.13
C ALA A 9 -21.59 -42.13 48.71
N ALA A 10 -20.27 -42.25 48.86
CA ALA A 10 -19.49 -42.76 49.97
C ALA A 10 -18.06 -43.06 49.45
N GLU A 11 -16.99 -42.41 49.86
CA GLU A 11 -16.20 -42.46 51.11
C GLU A 11 -15.43 -43.78 51.29
N GLY A 12 -14.18 -43.59 51.70
CA GLY A 12 -13.30 -44.54 52.35
C GLY A 12 -11.87 -44.40 51.85
N THR A 13 -11.05 -43.50 52.36
CA THR A 13 -10.21 -43.40 53.58
C THR A 13 -9.15 -44.52 53.74
N GLU A 14 -7.94 -43.99 54.01
CA GLU A 14 -6.85 -44.47 54.92
C GLU A 14 -5.96 -45.58 54.36
N ASP A 15 -4.70 -45.70 54.65
CA ASP A 15 -3.71 -44.97 55.48
C ASP A 15 -2.31 -45.41 55.10
N ALA A 16 -1.39 -44.54 55.23
CA ALA A 16 -0.14 -44.54 56.01
C ALA A 16 0.94 -45.58 55.79
N GLU A 17 2.10 -45.03 55.86
CA GLU A 17 3.33 -45.30 56.60
C GLU A 17 4.47 -46.03 55.85
N SER A 18 5.51 -45.24 55.60
CA SER A 18 6.75 -45.15 56.40
C SER A 18 7.71 -46.36 56.26
N THR A 19 8.90 -46.17 55.81
CA THR A 19 10.14 -46.20 56.60
C THR A 19 11.41 -46.17 55.74
N ARG A 20 12.26 -45.20 56.12
CA ARG A 20 13.72 -45.22 56.33
C ARG A 20 14.67 -45.83 55.29
N GLY A 21 15.63 -44.92 54.98
CA GLY A 21 16.96 -45.28 54.49
C GLY A 21 17.83 -46.13 55.42
N PRO A 22 19.09 -46.36 55.16
CA PRO A 22 20.12 -45.35 55.36
C PRO A 22 21.35 -45.40 54.40
N GLU A 23 22.01 -44.28 54.36
CA GLU A 23 23.46 -43.99 54.55
C GLU A 23 24.55 -44.96 54.07
N GLY A 24 25.59 -44.32 53.58
CA GLY A 24 26.98 -44.71 53.73
C GLY A 24 27.70 -44.85 52.39
N THR A 25 28.75 -44.28 52.11
CA THR A 25 29.90 -43.56 52.65
C THR A 25 30.98 -43.52 51.57
N GLN A 26 31.63 -42.34 51.53
CA GLN A 26 33.05 -42.06 51.31
C GLN A 26 33.80 -42.60 50.08
N GLY A 27 34.46 -41.60 49.45
CA GLY A 27 35.56 -41.71 48.55
C GLY A 27 36.81 -42.41 49.09
N PRO A 28 37.96 -42.38 48.44
CA PRO A 28 38.81 -41.21 48.40
C PRO A 28 39.66 -40.99 47.11
N GLU A 29 40.19 -39.79 47.05
CA GLU A 29 41.40 -39.21 46.51
C GLU A 29 42.53 -40.13 45.94
N GLY A 30 43.29 -39.56 45.00
CA GLY A 30 44.62 -39.96 44.59
C GLY A 30 44.92 -39.34 43.20
N THR A 31 45.42 -38.17 43.06
CA THR A 31 46.77 -37.56 43.08
C THR A 31 47.79 -38.15 42.11
N HIS A 32 48.44 -37.19 41.38
CA HIS A 32 49.75 -37.23 40.72
C HIS A 32 49.81 -37.86 39.32
N GLY A 33 50.43 -37.28 38.34
CA GLY A 33 51.52 -36.32 38.21
C GLY A 33 51.96 -36.36 36.77
N ALA A 34 52.23 -35.24 36.25
CA ALA A 34 53.47 -34.68 35.81
C ALA A 34 54.11 -35.24 34.52
N GLU A 35 54.39 -34.30 33.64
CA GLU A 35 55.58 -34.13 32.81
C GLU A 35 55.87 -35.02 31.61
N GLY A 36 56.18 -34.31 30.53
CA GLY A 36 56.91 -34.84 29.41
C GLY A 36 56.74 -34.02 28.14
N ALA A 37 57.55 -33.01 28.09
CA ALA A 37 58.09 -32.22 27.00
C ALA A 37 58.58 -33.05 25.82
N GLY A 38 58.58 -32.49 24.63
CA GLY A 38 59.24 -33.04 23.45
C GLY A 38 59.00 -32.16 22.24
N ASP A 39 59.94 -31.28 21.98
CA ASP A 39 60.20 -30.47 20.80
C ASP A 39 60.36 -31.26 19.51
N ALA A 40 60.08 -30.61 18.37
CA ALA A 40 60.88 -30.51 17.16
C ALA A 40 59.95 -29.97 16.01
N GLU A 41 60.08 -28.74 15.56
CA GLU A 41 61.00 -28.18 14.53
C GLU A 41 60.88 -28.82 13.13
N GLY A 42 60.66 -27.93 12.18
CA GLY A 42 60.92 -28.16 10.74
C GLY A 42 59.91 -27.43 9.86
N ALA A 43 60.12 -26.19 9.54
CA ALA A 43 60.84 -25.55 8.48
C ALA A 43 59.99 -25.26 7.25
N VAL A 44 59.90 -23.98 6.97
CA VAL A 44 59.50 -23.25 5.73
C VAL A 44 60.43 -23.60 4.57
N PRO A 45 60.08 -23.45 3.28
CA PRO A 45 60.56 -22.23 2.65
C PRO A 45 59.54 -21.44 1.79
N GLU A 46 59.81 -20.16 1.79
CA GLU A 46 59.49 -19.05 0.93
C GLU A 46 59.86 -19.31 -0.55
N ASP A 47 59.14 -18.56 -1.43
CA ASP A 47 59.69 -17.75 -2.52
C ASP A 47 58.54 -16.94 -3.11
N GLU A 48 58.51 -15.67 -2.92
CA GLU A 48 59.10 -14.48 -3.58
C GLU A 48 58.73 -14.31 -5.07
N ALA A 49 58.06 -13.21 -5.36
CA ALA A 49 58.48 -12.04 -6.14
C ALA A 49 57.28 -11.13 -6.41
N ALA A 50 57.20 -9.96 -5.82
CA ALA A 50 57.77 -8.65 -6.20
C ALA A 50 57.08 -8.09 -7.48
N ALA A 51 56.62 -6.89 -7.58
CA ALA A 51 56.83 -5.55 -7.07
C ALA A 51 55.97 -4.62 -7.94
N GLN A 52 55.49 -3.54 -7.61
CA GLN A 52 55.90 -2.15 -7.29
C GLN A 52 54.70 -1.30 -7.68
N ASP A 53 54.11 -0.54 -6.83
CA ASP A 53 54.45 0.78 -6.27
C ASP A 53 54.24 1.94 -7.25
N GLY A 54 53.50 2.94 -6.84
CA GLY A 54 53.28 4.18 -7.52
C GLY A 54 52.25 5.10 -6.86
N SER A 55 52.47 5.41 -5.56
CA SER A 55 51.90 6.58 -4.88
C SER A 55 52.56 7.86 -5.36
N THR A 56 51.80 8.91 -5.67
CA THR A 56 52.21 10.31 -5.41
C THR A 56 51.03 11.23 -5.22
N THR A 57 51.01 11.77 -4.03
CA THR A 57 50.37 13.02 -3.56
C THR A 57 51.06 14.24 -4.17
N ALA A 58 50.30 15.34 -4.39
CA ALA A 58 50.66 16.77 -4.14
C ALA A 58 49.51 17.64 -4.58
N GLU A 59 48.80 18.30 -3.67
CA GLU A 59 48.94 19.67 -3.16
C GLU A 59 48.95 20.80 -4.21
N ASP A 60 47.83 21.52 -4.14
CA ASP A 60 47.65 22.98 -3.94
C ASP A 60 48.62 23.95 -4.65
N ARG A 61 48.02 24.87 -5.46
CA ARG A 61 48.22 26.31 -5.35
C ARG A 61 47.46 27.14 -6.40
N SER A 62 46.63 28.00 -5.84
CA SER A 62 46.11 29.26 -6.35
C SER A 62 47.12 30.14 -7.10
N THR A 63 46.67 30.84 -8.16
CA THR A 63 46.77 32.30 -8.30
C THR A 63 46.21 32.84 -9.62
N THR A 64 45.23 33.70 -9.50
CA THR A 64 44.99 35.05 -10.04
C THR A 64 45.37 35.46 -11.48
N ALA A 65 44.31 36.00 -12.11
CA ALA A 65 44.20 37.28 -12.83
C ALA A 65 44.83 37.45 -14.23
N GLY A 66 44.03 38.02 -15.09
CA GLY A 66 44.52 38.70 -16.29
C GLY A 66 43.45 38.88 -17.36
N ASP A 67 42.64 39.87 -17.20
CA ASP A 67 42.08 40.88 -18.06
C ASP A 67 42.55 40.92 -19.52
N GLY A 68 41.64 41.18 -20.48
CA GLY A 68 41.99 41.43 -21.87
C GLY A 68 40.77 41.56 -22.80
N SER A 69 40.07 42.64 -22.67
CA SER A 69 39.16 43.27 -23.63
C SER A 69 39.81 43.51 -24.99
N THR A 70 39.04 43.37 -26.09
CA THR A 70 38.89 44.32 -27.22
C THR A 70 37.93 43.78 -28.27
N THR A 71 36.82 44.36 -28.44
CA THR A 71 36.18 45.22 -29.48
C THR A 71 36.69 45.14 -30.91
N ALA A 72 35.79 45.02 -31.85
CA ALA A 72 35.43 45.86 -33.00
C ALA A 72 34.75 45.01 -34.08
N GLU A 73 33.50 45.32 -34.41
CA GLU A 73 32.98 46.17 -35.49
C GLU A 73 33.22 45.61 -36.90
N ASP A 74 32.17 45.28 -37.52
CA ASP A 74 31.26 46.00 -38.44
C ASP A 74 31.60 45.86 -39.93
N ARG A 75 30.61 45.56 -40.73
CA ARG A 75 30.21 46.04 -42.06
C ARG A 75 29.66 44.99 -42.98
N SER A 76 28.31 44.92 -43.13
CA SER A 76 27.51 45.46 -44.22
C SER A 76 28.15 45.48 -45.62
N THR A 77 27.53 44.77 -46.60
CA THR A 77 27.03 45.35 -47.86
C THR A 77 26.30 44.28 -48.70
N THR A 78 25.06 44.60 -49.01
CA THR A 78 24.25 44.59 -50.21
C THR A 78 24.87 44.18 -51.56
N ALA A 79 24.10 43.40 -52.35
CA ALA A 79 23.53 43.65 -53.68
C ALA A 79 23.15 42.36 -54.35
N GLU A 80 21.91 42.11 -54.62
CA GLU A 80 21.15 42.32 -55.83
C GLU A 80 21.55 41.48 -57.06
N ASP A 81 20.55 40.72 -57.50
CA ASP A 81 20.00 40.67 -58.84
C ASP A 81 20.33 39.47 -59.71
N GLY A 82 19.27 38.86 -60.30
CA GLY A 82 19.42 38.09 -61.55
C GLY A 82 18.60 36.84 -61.70
N THR A 83 17.28 37.02 -61.86
CA THR A 83 16.36 36.44 -62.88
C THR A 83 16.39 34.94 -63.25
N ALA A 84 15.18 34.37 -63.10
CA ALA A 84 14.31 33.76 -64.10
C ALA A 84 14.32 32.25 -64.36
N ALA A 85 13.16 31.71 -64.14
CA ALA A 85 12.44 30.69 -64.89
C ALA A 85 12.83 29.24 -64.82
N ALA A 86 11.97 28.46 -64.15
CA ALA A 86 11.23 27.37 -64.77
C ALA A 86 10.11 26.90 -63.84
N GLU A 87 8.93 27.23 -64.23
CA GLU A 87 7.67 26.67 -63.70
C GLU A 87 7.53 25.18 -64.06
N ASN A 88 6.79 24.56 -63.18
CA ASN A 88 5.89 23.42 -63.41
C ASN A 88 6.27 22.10 -62.72
N GLY A 89 5.38 21.76 -61.80
CA GLY A 89 5.09 20.37 -61.47
C GLY A 89 5.08 19.97 -60.01
N THR A 90 4.31 20.66 -59.13
CA THR A 90 3.83 20.05 -57.87
C THR A 90 2.69 20.88 -57.25
N ALA A 91 1.58 20.98 -57.97
CA ALA A 91 0.36 21.62 -57.46
C ALA A 91 -0.84 20.67 -57.41
N ALA A 92 -0.62 19.34 -57.36
CA ALA A 92 -1.73 18.37 -57.37
C ALA A 92 -1.80 17.43 -56.16
N ALA A 93 -0.85 17.54 -55.18
CA ALA A 93 -0.82 16.68 -54.01
C ALA A 93 -1.29 17.37 -52.72
N GLU A 94 -1.27 18.72 -52.64
CA GLU A 94 -1.69 19.45 -51.45
C GLU A 94 -3.20 19.79 -51.40
N ASP A 95 -3.89 19.74 -52.52
CA ASP A 95 -5.35 20.03 -52.59
C ASP A 95 -6.20 18.79 -52.20
N GLY A 96 -5.64 17.59 -52.24
CA GLY A 96 -6.31 16.35 -51.86
C GLY A 96 -6.35 16.12 -50.34
N THR A 97 -5.30 16.52 -49.61
CA THR A 97 -5.24 16.40 -48.15
C THR A 97 -6.09 17.47 -47.46
N ALA A 98 -6.07 18.70 -47.92
CA ALA A 98 -6.91 19.78 -47.38
C ALA A 98 -8.41 19.55 -47.61
N ALA A 99 -8.79 18.87 -48.71
CA ALA A 99 -10.17 18.49 -48.99
C ALA A 99 -10.62 17.28 -48.13
N ALA A 100 -9.71 16.34 -47.82
CA ALA A 100 -9.98 15.22 -46.93
C ALA A 100 -10.12 15.67 -45.50
N GLU A 101 -9.23 16.53 -44.99
CA GLU A 101 -9.30 17.10 -43.64
C GLU A 101 -10.52 18.00 -43.41
N LYS A 102 -10.96 18.75 -44.43
CA LYS A 102 -12.23 19.51 -44.41
C LYS A 102 -13.44 18.59 -44.36
N SER A 103 -13.40 17.48 -45.09
CA SER A 103 -14.48 16.50 -45.11
C SER A 103 -14.59 15.76 -43.77
N GLU A 104 -13.48 15.46 -43.13
CA GLU A 104 -13.43 14.77 -41.82
C GLU A 104 -13.89 15.72 -40.70
N ALA A 105 -13.46 16.99 -40.72
CA ALA A 105 -13.92 18.00 -39.79
C ALA A 105 -15.41 18.35 -39.95
N GLU A 106 -15.94 18.33 -41.17
CA GLU A 106 -17.39 18.50 -41.44
C GLU A 106 -18.19 17.28 -40.96
N ALA A 107 -17.67 16.08 -41.09
CA ALA A 107 -18.28 14.86 -40.57
C ALA A 107 -18.31 14.84 -39.04
N GLU A 108 -17.24 15.28 -38.39
CA GLU A 108 -17.18 15.39 -36.93
C GLU A 108 -18.12 16.47 -36.40
N LEU A 109 -18.21 17.64 -37.05
CA LEU A 109 -19.19 18.67 -36.72
C LEU A 109 -20.63 18.19 -36.91
N ALA A 110 -20.90 17.37 -37.91
CA ALA A 110 -22.21 16.77 -38.10
C ALA A 110 -22.54 15.76 -37.01
N ALA A 111 -21.57 14.93 -36.59
CA ALA A 111 -21.73 14.01 -35.46
C ALA A 111 -21.99 14.74 -34.14
N GLN A 112 -21.27 15.81 -33.85
CA GLN A 112 -21.48 16.65 -32.65
C GLN A 112 -22.86 17.35 -32.66
N ARG A 113 -23.38 17.72 -33.85
CA ARG A 113 -24.75 18.28 -33.96
C ARG A 113 -25.80 17.21 -33.62
N ILE A 114 -25.66 16.01 -34.16
CA ILE A 114 -26.55 14.89 -33.86
C ILE A 114 -26.57 14.57 -32.37
N GLU A 115 -25.40 14.56 -31.69
CA GLU A 115 -25.34 14.27 -30.29
C GLU A 115 -25.95 15.40 -29.44
N ARG A 116 -25.76 16.67 -29.79
CA ARG A 116 -26.45 17.81 -29.14
C ARG A 116 -27.98 17.72 -29.31
N GLU A 117 -28.48 17.40 -30.50
CA GLU A 117 -29.90 17.20 -30.74
C GLU A 117 -30.44 16.03 -29.91
N ARG A 118 -29.65 14.96 -29.73
CA ARG A 118 -30.03 13.80 -28.91
C ARG A 118 -30.10 14.17 -27.44
N ILE A 119 -29.16 14.96 -26.95
CA ILE A 119 -29.15 15.48 -25.57
C ILE A 119 -30.32 16.44 -25.34
N GLU A 120 -30.61 17.34 -26.29
CA GLU A 120 -31.75 18.26 -26.20
C GLU A 120 -33.08 17.53 -26.25
N ARG A 121 -33.21 16.47 -27.08
CA ARG A 121 -34.40 15.62 -27.12
C ARG A 121 -34.61 14.89 -25.78
N ARG A 122 -33.55 14.34 -25.15
CA ARG A 122 -33.65 13.75 -23.81
C ARG A 122 -33.99 14.78 -22.73
N LYS A 123 -33.46 16.00 -22.82
CA LYS A 123 -33.83 17.11 -21.92
C LYS A 123 -35.28 17.55 -22.12
N ALA A 124 -35.77 17.56 -23.34
CA ALA A 124 -37.15 17.89 -23.68
C ALA A 124 -38.12 16.78 -23.19
N GLU A 125 -37.76 15.51 -23.34
CA GLU A 125 -38.53 14.37 -22.85
C GLU A 125 -38.63 14.39 -21.29
N LYS A 126 -37.57 14.79 -20.61
CA LYS A 126 -37.57 14.96 -19.15
C LYS A 126 -38.33 16.23 -18.66
N LYS A 127 -38.52 17.24 -19.53
CA LYS A 127 -39.25 18.50 -19.24
C LYS A 127 -40.67 18.51 -19.78
N GLY A 128 -41.13 17.42 -20.41
CA GLY A 128 -42.51 17.33 -20.90
C GLY A 128 -43.49 17.39 -19.74
N PRO A 129 -44.58 18.19 -19.84
CA PRO A 129 -45.62 18.23 -18.83
C PRO A 129 -46.17 16.82 -18.63
N ILE A 130 -46.29 16.39 -17.36
CA ILE A 130 -46.97 15.15 -16.99
C ILE A 130 -48.35 15.19 -17.59
N ARG A 131 -48.64 14.25 -18.51
CA ARG A 131 -49.99 14.16 -19.11
C ARG A 131 -51.01 13.99 -18.01
N SER A 132 -51.81 15.05 -17.76
CA SER A 132 -52.96 15.00 -16.93
C SER A 132 -54.01 14.09 -17.60
N GLY A 133 -54.25 12.91 -17.06
CA GLY A 133 -55.25 12.00 -17.58
C GLY A 133 -55.01 10.51 -17.35
N GLY A 134 -53.93 10.11 -16.72
CA GLY A 134 -53.77 8.73 -16.26
C GLY A 134 -54.69 8.49 -15.06
N LYS A 135 -55.69 7.61 -15.20
CA LYS A 135 -56.57 7.20 -14.07
C LYS A 135 -55.65 6.48 -13.05
N LEU A 136 -55.42 7.15 -11.94
CA LEU A 136 -54.83 6.51 -10.75
C LEU A 136 -55.80 5.43 -10.25
N SER A 137 -55.30 4.22 -10.00
CA SER A 137 -56.09 3.10 -9.48
C SER A 137 -55.51 2.67 -8.12
N GLY A 138 -56.32 2.19 -7.21
CA GLY A 138 -55.93 1.74 -5.89
C GLY A 138 -55.72 2.86 -4.85
N THR A 139 -54.95 2.58 -3.82
CA THR A 139 -54.74 3.43 -2.63
C THR A 139 -54.34 4.88 -2.95
N ALA A 140 -53.67 5.11 -4.05
CA ALA A 140 -53.27 6.45 -4.49
C ALA A 140 -54.44 7.28 -5.03
N ALA A 141 -55.47 6.65 -5.65
CA ALA A 141 -56.70 7.31 -6.07
C ALA A 141 -57.57 7.68 -4.87
N ASP A 142 -57.62 6.81 -3.87
CA ASP A 142 -58.39 7.00 -2.64
C ASP A 142 -57.81 8.12 -1.76
N LEU A 143 -56.46 8.20 -1.66
CA LEU A 143 -55.78 9.29 -0.99
C LEU A 143 -56.03 10.65 -1.68
N LEU A 144 -55.98 10.69 -3.01
CA LEU A 144 -56.24 11.91 -3.77
C LEU A 144 -57.71 12.36 -3.65
N ALA A 145 -58.63 11.40 -3.54
CA ALA A 145 -60.04 11.67 -3.27
C ALA A 145 -60.27 12.22 -1.85
N ALA A 146 -59.54 11.67 -0.85
CA ALA A 146 -59.62 12.14 0.54
C ALA A 146 -59.06 13.58 0.69
N VAL A 147 -57.93 13.89 -0.01
CA VAL A 147 -57.35 15.24 -0.01
C VAL A 147 -58.34 16.26 -0.64
N ARG A 148 -58.96 15.92 -1.76
CA ARG A 148 -59.95 16.79 -2.39
C ARG A 148 -61.20 17.00 -1.56
N ALA A 149 -61.62 15.99 -0.80
CA ALA A 149 -62.76 16.12 0.13
C ALA A 149 -62.41 17.07 1.29
N VAL A 150 -61.18 17.05 1.79
CA VAL A 150 -60.70 18.00 2.81
C VAL A 150 -60.62 19.42 2.27
N GLU A 151 -60.12 19.59 1.03
CA GLU A 151 -60.02 20.90 0.36
C GLU A 151 -61.42 21.50 0.04
N SER A 152 -62.44 20.65 -0.19
CA SER A 152 -63.81 21.09 -0.43
C SER A 152 -64.63 21.28 0.85
N GLY A 153 -64.08 21.01 2.03
CA GLY A 153 -64.78 21.19 3.33
C GLY A 153 -65.72 20.04 3.71
N GLU A 154 -65.71 18.93 2.96
CA GLU A 154 -66.51 17.72 3.28
C GLU A 154 -65.69 16.78 4.19
N LYS A 155 -66.37 16.17 5.20
CA LYS A 155 -65.69 15.20 6.06
C LYS A 155 -65.40 13.91 5.26
N PRO A 156 -64.14 13.44 5.23
CA PRO A 156 -63.79 12.20 4.55
C PRO A 156 -64.54 11.02 5.15
N VAL A 157 -65.05 10.13 4.30
CA VAL A 157 -65.76 8.92 4.73
C VAL A 157 -64.74 7.93 5.29
N ALA A 158 -65.00 7.43 6.49
CA ALA A 158 -64.10 6.62 7.33
C ALA A 158 -63.79 5.21 6.81
N THR A 159 -63.90 4.96 5.50
CA THR A 159 -63.63 3.65 4.90
C THR A 159 -62.16 3.43 4.46
N VAL A 160 -61.31 4.46 4.62
CA VAL A 160 -59.89 4.35 4.21
C VAL A 160 -59.03 3.65 5.28
N PHE A 161 -59.57 3.46 6.48
CA PHE A 161 -58.88 2.79 7.59
C PHE A 161 -59.62 1.55 8.10
N ALA A 162 -60.02 0.66 7.19
CA ALA A 162 -60.51 -0.67 7.59
C ALA A 162 -59.30 -1.47 8.13
N GLU A 163 -59.47 -2.01 9.38
CA GLU A 163 -58.50 -2.92 9.97
C GLU A 163 -58.10 -4.03 9.01
N PRO A 164 -56.81 -4.37 8.92
CA PRO A 164 -56.39 -5.47 8.07
C PRO A 164 -57.02 -6.78 8.54
N ALA A 165 -57.62 -7.52 7.61
CA ALA A 165 -58.12 -8.87 7.86
C ALA A 165 -57.00 -9.75 8.45
N PRO A 166 -57.32 -10.67 9.40
CA PRO A 166 -56.34 -11.55 10.01
C PRO A 166 -55.58 -12.33 8.93
N ALA A 167 -54.25 -12.23 8.97
CA ALA A 167 -53.38 -12.87 8.04
C ALA A 167 -53.67 -14.39 7.95
N PRO A 168 -53.69 -14.98 6.76
CA PRO A 168 -53.83 -16.42 6.61
C PRO A 168 -52.64 -17.12 7.32
N ARG A 169 -52.97 -18.19 8.07
CA ARG A 169 -51.98 -18.99 8.79
C ARG A 169 -50.87 -19.39 7.81
N ARG A 170 -49.61 -19.01 8.15
CA ARG A 170 -48.40 -19.44 7.41
C ARG A 170 -48.37 -20.95 7.34
N PRO A 171 -48.14 -21.54 6.15
CA PRO A 171 -47.76 -22.91 6.07
C PRO A 171 -46.47 -23.13 6.88
N ALA A 172 -46.31 -24.32 7.44
CA ALA A 172 -45.11 -24.71 8.18
C ALA A 172 -43.85 -24.43 7.33
N PRO A 173 -42.73 -23.97 7.94
CA PRO A 173 -41.51 -23.68 7.19
C PRO A 173 -41.03 -24.95 6.49
N GLU A 174 -40.98 -24.90 5.17
CA GLU A 174 -40.18 -25.88 4.42
C GLU A 174 -38.74 -25.81 4.91
N PRO A 175 -38.02 -26.94 4.96
CA PRO A 175 -36.65 -26.96 5.40
C PRO A 175 -35.85 -26.00 4.52
N VAL A 176 -35.23 -25.02 5.19
CA VAL A 176 -34.33 -24.02 4.57
C VAL A 176 -33.27 -24.81 3.79
N ARG A 177 -33.39 -24.83 2.48
CA ARG A 177 -32.30 -25.21 1.61
C ARG A 177 -31.20 -24.19 1.87
N THR A 178 -30.14 -24.63 2.52
CA THR A 178 -28.88 -23.85 2.59
C THR A 178 -28.56 -23.36 1.20
N PRO A 179 -28.37 -22.03 0.99
CA PRO A 179 -27.94 -21.53 -0.29
C PRO A 179 -26.65 -22.27 -0.66
N ARG A 180 -26.67 -22.95 -1.80
CA ARG A 180 -25.45 -23.51 -2.37
C ARG A 180 -24.50 -22.31 -2.50
N PRO A 181 -23.25 -22.37 -1.98
CA PRO A 181 -22.33 -21.28 -2.15
C PRO A 181 -22.31 -20.91 -3.63
N ALA A 182 -22.52 -19.63 -3.93
CA ALA A 182 -22.28 -19.13 -5.28
C ALA A 182 -20.86 -19.57 -5.65
N PRO A 183 -20.63 -20.08 -6.87
CA PRO A 183 -19.27 -20.37 -7.28
C PRO A 183 -18.46 -19.10 -7.04
N ALA A 184 -17.35 -19.23 -6.29
CA ALA A 184 -16.40 -18.16 -6.10
C ALA A 184 -16.13 -17.52 -7.48
N PRO A 185 -16.01 -16.18 -7.58
CA PRO A 185 -15.64 -15.56 -8.84
C PRO A 185 -14.38 -16.29 -9.31
N VAL A 186 -14.50 -16.89 -10.49
CA VAL A 186 -13.39 -17.58 -11.15
C VAL A 186 -12.33 -16.49 -11.28
N ALA A 187 -11.21 -16.64 -10.58
CA ALA A 187 -10.05 -15.79 -10.82
C ALA A 187 -9.81 -15.77 -12.33
N PRO A 188 -9.54 -14.61 -12.95
CA PRO A 188 -9.30 -14.54 -14.37
C PRO A 188 -8.34 -15.68 -14.72
N GLY A 189 -8.78 -16.57 -15.61
CA GLY A 189 -8.04 -17.76 -16.00
C GLY A 189 -6.64 -17.33 -16.36
N GLY A 190 -5.62 -18.04 -15.89
CA GLY A 190 -4.23 -17.76 -16.28
C GLY A 190 -4.13 -17.75 -17.82
N PRO A 191 -3.05 -17.16 -18.38
CA PRO A 191 -2.87 -17.07 -19.83
C PRO A 191 -3.00 -18.47 -20.47
N ALA A 192 -3.59 -18.51 -21.67
CA ALA A 192 -3.76 -19.77 -22.36
C ALA A 192 -2.41 -20.49 -22.51
N PRO A 193 -2.34 -21.82 -22.28
CA PRO A 193 -1.08 -22.55 -22.41
C PRO A 193 -0.39 -22.38 -23.76
N GLU A 194 -1.18 -22.21 -24.83
CA GLU A 194 -0.70 -21.96 -26.20
C GLU A 194 0.01 -20.60 -26.31
N THR A 195 -0.53 -19.55 -25.67
CA THR A 195 0.11 -18.22 -25.60
C THR A 195 1.43 -18.29 -24.82
N VAL A 196 1.45 -18.99 -23.69
CA VAL A 196 2.68 -19.18 -22.89
C VAL A 196 3.75 -19.90 -23.70
N GLU A 197 3.37 -20.93 -24.47
CA GLU A 197 4.32 -21.69 -25.31
C GLU A 197 4.82 -20.85 -26.53
N ALA A 198 3.95 -20.01 -27.10
CA ALA A 198 4.34 -19.09 -28.15
C ALA A 198 5.34 -18.05 -27.64
N VAL A 199 5.08 -17.44 -26.48
CA VAL A 199 5.99 -16.50 -25.81
C VAL A 199 7.30 -17.17 -25.43
N ARG A 200 7.28 -18.40 -24.92
CA ARG A 200 8.50 -19.13 -24.57
C ARG A 200 9.43 -19.28 -25.78
N ARG A 201 8.89 -19.58 -26.95
CA ARG A 201 9.68 -19.68 -28.19
C ARG A 201 10.33 -18.35 -28.56
N VAL A 202 9.59 -17.23 -28.45
CA VAL A 202 10.13 -15.90 -28.74
C VAL A 202 11.23 -15.52 -27.73
N LEU A 203 11.03 -15.81 -26.44
CA LEU A 203 12.05 -15.59 -25.41
C LEU A 203 13.33 -16.40 -25.71
N ALA A 204 13.19 -17.67 -26.10
CA ALA A 204 14.33 -18.51 -26.48
C ALA A 204 15.07 -17.98 -27.72
N GLU A 205 14.34 -17.52 -28.75
CA GLU A 205 14.92 -16.89 -29.94
C GLU A 205 15.73 -15.63 -29.60
N GLY A 206 15.22 -14.79 -28.67
CA GLY A 206 15.88 -13.57 -28.22
C GLY A 206 16.90 -13.79 -27.09
N GLY A 207 17.14 -15.05 -26.64
CA GLY A 207 18.10 -15.37 -25.58
C GLY A 207 17.66 -14.90 -24.18
N ALA A 208 16.38 -14.63 -23.98
CA ALA A 208 15.81 -14.28 -22.69
C ALA A 208 15.38 -15.56 -21.91
N PRO A 209 15.32 -15.51 -20.55
CA PRO A 209 14.92 -16.64 -19.75
C PRO A 209 13.50 -17.12 -20.07
N GLU A 210 13.32 -18.35 -20.46
CA GLU A 210 12.02 -18.96 -20.80
C GLU A 210 11.05 -18.97 -19.58
N ALA A 211 11.58 -18.92 -18.37
CA ALA A 211 10.81 -18.85 -17.13
C ALA A 211 9.92 -17.58 -17.04
N LEU A 212 10.22 -16.53 -17.82
CA LEU A 212 9.42 -15.30 -17.90
C LEU A 212 8.14 -15.46 -18.73
N ALA A 213 8.01 -16.54 -19.53
CA ALA A 213 6.90 -16.71 -20.46
C ALA A 213 5.50 -16.65 -19.82
N PRO A 214 5.23 -17.27 -18.67
CA PRO A 214 3.91 -17.15 -18.04
C PRO A 214 3.57 -15.72 -17.61
N GLN A 215 4.57 -14.96 -17.11
CA GLN A 215 4.38 -13.57 -16.69
C GLN A 215 4.18 -12.64 -17.90
N ALA A 216 5.01 -12.79 -18.94
CA ALA A 216 4.88 -12.01 -20.16
C ALA A 216 3.54 -12.27 -20.86
N ALA A 217 3.10 -13.53 -20.96
CA ALA A 217 1.80 -13.90 -21.51
C ALA A 217 0.62 -13.33 -20.67
N ALA A 218 0.77 -13.28 -19.34
CA ALA A 218 -0.27 -12.71 -18.47
C ALA A 218 -0.37 -11.18 -18.60
N LEU A 219 0.76 -10.49 -18.84
CA LEU A 219 0.81 -9.02 -18.95
C LEU A 219 0.41 -8.52 -20.34
N LEU A 220 0.86 -9.21 -21.39
CA LEU A 220 0.64 -8.79 -22.79
C LEU A 220 -0.61 -9.42 -23.42
N GLY A 221 -1.20 -10.45 -22.77
CA GLY A 221 -2.43 -11.06 -23.23
C GLY A 221 -2.32 -11.93 -24.48
N GLU A 222 -3.42 -12.04 -25.23
CA GLU A 222 -3.46 -12.72 -26.53
C GLU A 222 -2.58 -11.98 -27.53
N GLY A 223 -1.74 -12.72 -28.31
CA GLY A 223 -0.80 -12.12 -29.26
C GLY A 223 0.49 -11.61 -28.63
N ALA A 224 0.77 -11.95 -27.38
CA ALA A 224 1.99 -11.55 -26.67
C ALA A 224 3.29 -11.89 -27.41
N ASP A 225 3.33 -13.01 -28.17
CA ASP A 225 4.46 -13.41 -28.99
C ASP A 225 4.66 -12.45 -30.17
N SER A 226 3.59 -11.99 -30.80
CA SER A 226 3.63 -11.00 -31.90
C SER A 226 4.05 -9.63 -31.34
N ALA A 227 3.47 -9.21 -30.24
CA ALA A 227 3.81 -7.95 -29.57
C ALA A 227 5.32 -7.89 -29.21
N LEU A 228 5.88 -8.97 -28.67
CA LEU A 228 7.31 -9.05 -28.35
C LEU A 228 8.23 -9.06 -29.60
N ARG A 229 7.75 -9.53 -30.77
CA ARG A 229 8.51 -9.46 -32.00
C ARG A 229 8.47 -8.06 -32.62
N GLU A 230 7.34 -7.38 -32.53
CA GLU A 230 7.16 -6.02 -33.03
C GLU A 230 7.87 -5.00 -32.14
N ASP A 231 7.72 -5.15 -30.81
CA ASP A 231 8.36 -4.31 -29.81
C ASP A 231 8.99 -5.17 -28.69
N PRO A 232 10.26 -5.60 -28.86
CA PRO A 232 10.92 -6.43 -27.88
C PRO A 232 11.10 -5.77 -26.50
N TRP A 233 11.10 -4.44 -26.42
CA TRP A 233 11.22 -3.73 -25.16
C TRP A 233 9.96 -3.82 -24.28
N GLN A 234 8.84 -4.32 -24.80
CA GLN A 234 7.67 -4.70 -24.00
C GLN A 234 8.03 -5.73 -22.90
N LEU A 235 9.16 -6.42 -23.05
CA LEU A 235 9.69 -7.31 -22.02
C LEU A 235 10.01 -6.57 -20.71
N LEU A 236 10.24 -5.25 -20.74
CA LEU A 236 10.44 -4.40 -19.54
C LEU A 236 9.22 -4.32 -18.63
N ARG A 237 8.03 -4.62 -19.14
CA ARG A 237 6.81 -4.72 -18.32
C ARG A 237 6.84 -5.92 -17.37
N VAL A 238 7.70 -6.91 -17.64
CA VAL A 238 7.85 -8.08 -16.78
C VAL A 238 8.72 -7.72 -15.57
N GLY A 239 8.18 -7.90 -14.37
CA GLY A 239 8.88 -7.56 -13.14
C GLY A 239 10.25 -8.25 -13.02
N GLY A 240 11.29 -7.45 -12.71
CA GLY A 240 12.66 -7.92 -12.55
C GLY A 240 13.52 -7.88 -13.82
N VAL A 241 12.95 -7.59 -14.99
CA VAL A 241 13.71 -7.34 -16.23
C VAL A 241 14.29 -5.92 -16.19
N ARG A 242 15.55 -5.80 -16.59
CA ARG A 242 16.29 -4.53 -16.62
C ARG A 242 16.51 -4.07 -18.07
N PRO A 243 16.69 -2.75 -18.30
CA PRO A 243 16.92 -2.20 -19.63
C PRO A 243 18.00 -2.92 -20.44
N GLU A 244 19.14 -3.27 -19.80
CA GLU A 244 20.22 -3.95 -20.48
C GLU A 244 19.83 -5.37 -20.98
N GLN A 245 18.95 -6.05 -20.24
CA GLN A 245 18.45 -7.38 -20.62
C GLN A 245 17.47 -7.26 -21.80
N ALA A 246 16.57 -6.26 -21.76
CA ALA A 246 15.65 -5.97 -22.86
C ALA A 246 16.41 -5.50 -24.12
N ASP A 247 17.45 -4.69 -23.98
CA ASP A 247 18.32 -4.28 -25.08
C ASP A 247 19.05 -5.49 -25.71
N GLY A 248 19.47 -6.45 -24.89
CA GLY A 248 20.03 -7.71 -25.37
C GLY A 248 19.03 -8.54 -26.17
N PHE A 249 17.83 -8.67 -25.66
CA PHE A 249 16.71 -9.36 -26.29
C PHE A 249 16.28 -8.69 -27.61
N ALA A 250 16.13 -7.37 -27.60
CA ALA A 250 15.80 -6.59 -28.80
C ALA A 250 16.88 -6.74 -29.89
N ARG A 251 18.14 -6.71 -29.51
CA ARG A 251 19.26 -6.87 -30.43
C ARG A 251 19.29 -8.25 -31.09
N ALA A 252 18.90 -9.29 -30.34
CA ALA A 252 18.82 -10.64 -30.88
C ALA A 252 17.67 -10.80 -31.89
N LEU A 253 16.52 -10.17 -31.66
CA LEU A 253 15.33 -10.27 -32.54
C LEU A 253 15.40 -9.33 -33.76
N LEU A 254 15.83 -8.07 -33.56
CA LEU A 254 15.79 -7.02 -34.57
C LEU A 254 17.12 -6.89 -35.35
N GLY A 255 18.21 -7.44 -34.83
CA GLY A 255 19.52 -7.38 -35.47
C GLY A 255 20.00 -5.94 -35.70
N ALA A 256 20.29 -5.60 -36.95
CA ALA A 256 20.79 -4.28 -37.32
C ALA A 256 19.79 -3.14 -37.23
N ALA A 257 18.50 -3.45 -37.09
CA ALA A 257 17.44 -2.48 -36.89
C ALA A 257 17.29 -2.01 -35.41
N CYS A 258 18.06 -2.59 -34.48
CA CYS A 258 18.07 -2.22 -33.07
C CYS A 258 19.10 -1.12 -32.82
N GLY A 259 18.66 0.11 -32.55
CA GLY A 259 19.48 1.26 -32.18
C GLY A 259 19.19 1.80 -30.79
N PRO A 260 20.12 2.56 -30.17
CA PRO A 260 19.87 3.22 -28.89
C PRO A 260 18.86 4.37 -29.02
N ASP A 261 18.63 4.85 -30.23
CA ASP A 261 17.72 5.91 -30.65
C ASP A 261 16.34 5.36 -31.10
N ASP A 262 16.10 4.06 -30.93
CA ASP A 262 14.77 3.47 -31.25
C ASP A 262 13.70 4.05 -30.31
N GLU A 263 12.66 4.63 -30.91
CA GLU A 263 11.56 5.27 -30.18
C GLU A 263 10.84 4.30 -29.23
N ARG A 264 10.68 3.01 -29.62
CA ARG A 264 10.09 1.96 -28.78
C ARG A 264 10.90 1.77 -27.50
N ARG A 265 12.26 1.77 -27.62
CA ARG A 265 13.17 1.71 -26.47
C ARG A 265 12.97 2.91 -25.55
N GLY A 266 12.92 4.12 -26.11
CA GLY A 266 12.71 5.35 -25.35
C GLY A 266 11.43 5.29 -24.52
N ARG A 267 10.30 4.92 -25.15
CA ARG A 267 9.01 4.77 -24.47
C ARG A 267 9.05 3.69 -23.38
N ALA A 268 9.52 2.50 -23.71
CA ALA A 268 9.55 1.38 -22.77
C ALA A 268 10.43 1.67 -21.54
N VAL A 269 11.58 2.35 -21.71
CA VAL A 269 12.44 2.77 -20.61
C VAL A 269 11.77 3.87 -19.78
N THR A 270 11.02 4.78 -20.39
CA THR A 270 10.23 5.81 -19.67
C THR A 270 9.20 5.15 -18.76
N VAL A 271 8.37 4.24 -19.29
CA VAL A 271 7.38 3.49 -18.51
C VAL A 271 8.06 2.68 -17.40
N TRP A 272 9.17 1.99 -17.72
CA TRP A 272 9.93 1.23 -16.73
C TRP A 272 10.44 2.10 -15.56
N LEU A 273 10.95 3.31 -15.85
CA LEU A 273 11.39 4.25 -14.82
C LEU A 273 10.22 4.72 -13.93
N LEU A 274 9.06 4.98 -14.51
CA LEU A 274 7.85 5.34 -13.77
C LEU A 274 7.36 4.16 -12.91
N GLU A 275 7.45 2.92 -13.42
CA GLU A 275 7.16 1.71 -12.63
C GLU A 275 8.15 1.53 -11.46
N GLN A 276 9.46 1.78 -11.69
CA GLN A 276 10.44 1.75 -10.59
C GLN A 276 10.18 2.86 -9.56
N ALA A 277 9.73 4.03 -10.01
CA ALA A 277 9.31 5.10 -9.11
C ALA A 277 8.07 4.70 -8.30
N ALA A 278 7.11 4.01 -8.91
CA ALA A 278 5.93 3.48 -8.21
C ALA A 278 6.31 2.43 -7.14
N VAL A 279 7.26 1.54 -7.44
CA VAL A 279 7.83 0.60 -6.44
C VAL A 279 8.51 1.36 -5.29
N ALA A 280 9.11 2.53 -5.55
CA ALA A 280 9.66 3.41 -4.52
C ALA A 280 8.58 4.23 -3.77
N GLY A 281 7.32 4.16 -4.21
CA GLY A 281 6.15 4.80 -3.60
C GLY A 281 5.71 6.12 -4.23
N HIS A 282 6.33 6.56 -5.34
CA HIS A 282 5.90 7.74 -6.08
C HIS A 282 4.66 7.43 -6.93
N THR A 283 3.78 8.39 -7.14
CA THR A 283 2.69 8.31 -8.12
C THR A 283 3.05 9.02 -9.43
N ALA A 284 4.00 9.96 -9.36
CA ALA A 284 4.55 10.69 -10.49
C ALA A 284 6.01 11.07 -10.22
N LEU A 285 6.73 11.47 -11.27
CA LEU A 285 8.07 12.04 -11.18
C LEU A 285 8.08 13.47 -11.76
N GLU A 286 8.94 14.31 -11.23
CA GLU A 286 9.21 15.59 -11.84
C GLU A 286 9.90 15.39 -13.20
N LEU A 287 9.46 16.13 -14.23
CA LEU A 287 9.99 16.00 -15.59
C LEU A 287 11.52 16.11 -15.64
N PRO A 288 12.20 17.05 -14.96
CA PRO A 288 13.66 17.12 -14.95
C PRO A 288 14.33 15.89 -14.31
N ALA A 289 13.68 15.26 -13.31
CA ALA A 289 14.22 14.06 -12.67
C ALA A 289 14.07 12.83 -13.59
N LEU A 290 12.94 12.74 -14.31
CA LEU A 290 12.68 11.68 -15.29
C LEU A 290 13.62 11.77 -16.48
N THR A 291 13.80 12.96 -17.09
CA THR A 291 14.71 13.15 -18.22
C THR A 291 16.17 12.89 -17.85
N ALA A 292 16.59 13.30 -16.65
CA ALA A 292 17.90 12.95 -16.12
C ALA A 292 18.08 11.42 -15.90
N ALA A 293 17.01 10.73 -15.48
CA ALA A 293 17.03 9.27 -15.33
C ALA A 293 17.12 8.56 -16.67
N LEU A 294 16.38 9.02 -17.68
CA LEU A 294 16.44 8.51 -19.06
C LEU A 294 17.85 8.68 -19.67
N GLY A 295 18.47 9.85 -19.46
CA GLY A 295 19.85 10.08 -19.89
C GLY A 295 20.84 9.08 -19.26
N ARG A 296 20.66 8.74 -17.96
CA ARG A 296 21.47 7.71 -17.29
C ARG A 296 21.25 6.30 -17.85
N GLN A 297 20.07 6.03 -18.42
CA GLN A 297 19.76 4.77 -19.13
C GLN A 297 20.20 4.78 -20.59
N GLY A 298 20.95 5.80 -21.01
CA GLY A 298 21.48 5.91 -22.36
C GLY A 298 20.43 6.16 -23.45
N VAL A 299 19.32 6.83 -23.10
CA VAL A 299 18.35 7.33 -24.06
C VAL A 299 18.90 8.64 -24.65
N PRO A 300 19.15 8.72 -25.99
CA PRO A 300 19.81 9.87 -26.58
C PRO A 300 19.00 11.17 -26.52
N ASP A 301 17.69 11.07 -26.71
CA ASP A 301 16.74 12.19 -26.62
C ASP A 301 15.65 11.86 -25.57
N PRO A 302 15.90 12.23 -24.31
CA PRO A 302 14.95 11.99 -23.22
C PRO A 302 13.60 12.72 -23.40
N ASP A 303 13.62 13.92 -23.98
CA ASP A 303 12.39 14.72 -24.16
C ASP A 303 11.51 14.09 -25.24
N ALA A 304 12.08 13.66 -26.36
CA ALA A 304 11.35 12.92 -27.38
C ALA A 304 10.77 11.59 -26.83
N ALA A 305 11.53 10.87 -25.98
CA ALA A 305 11.06 9.64 -25.36
C ALA A 305 9.83 9.88 -24.45
N VAL A 306 9.86 10.95 -23.63
CA VAL A 306 8.71 11.33 -22.78
C VAL A 306 7.52 11.72 -23.65
N GLN A 307 7.73 12.56 -24.66
CA GLN A 307 6.66 12.98 -25.58
C GLN A 307 6.02 11.79 -26.30
N GLY A 308 6.83 10.86 -26.80
CA GLY A 308 6.34 9.62 -27.41
C GLY A 308 5.51 8.77 -26.45
N THR A 309 5.91 8.69 -25.18
CA THR A 309 5.15 7.95 -24.14
C THR A 309 3.81 8.63 -23.83
N LEU A 310 3.78 9.97 -23.83
CA LEU A 310 2.55 10.75 -23.63
C LEU A 310 1.61 10.63 -24.83
N ALA A 311 2.14 10.64 -26.07
CA ALA A 311 1.36 10.50 -27.29
C ALA A 311 0.68 9.14 -27.41
N GLU A 312 1.31 8.07 -26.92
CA GLU A 312 0.74 6.72 -26.87
C GLU A 312 -0.21 6.51 -25.66
N GLY A 313 -0.38 7.52 -24.79
CA GLY A 313 -1.26 7.44 -23.63
C GLY A 313 -0.73 6.55 -22.49
N GLU A 314 0.53 6.12 -22.52
CA GLU A 314 1.12 5.27 -21.47
C GLU A 314 1.47 6.05 -20.19
N ALA A 315 1.58 7.38 -20.29
CA ALA A 315 1.79 8.31 -19.18
C ALA A 315 0.98 9.60 -19.39
N LEU A 316 0.75 10.33 -18.30
CA LEU A 316 0.08 11.62 -18.28
C LEU A 316 1.02 12.69 -17.72
N VAL A 317 0.85 13.93 -18.18
CA VAL A 317 1.60 15.10 -17.71
C VAL A 317 0.68 16.03 -16.94
N PHE A 318 1.18 16.59 -15.84
CA PHE A 318 0.45 17.48 -14.96
C PHE A 318 1.27 18.72 -14.66
N GLN A 319 0.59 19.84 -14.47
CA GLN A 319 1.19 21.10 -14.07
C GLN A 319 0.60 21.52 -12.73
N ASP A 320 1.37 21.32 -11.66
CA ASP A 320 0.97 21.74 -10.33
C ASP A 320 1.62 23.10 -10.00
N ALA A 321 0.84 24.08 -9.55
CA ALA A 321 1.38 25.34 -9.05
C ALA A 321 2.21 25.06 -7.77
N LEU A 322 3.43 25.59 -7.72
CA LEU A 322 4.23 25.56 -6.50
C LEU A 322 3.67 26.59 -5.52
N GLU A 323 3.17 26.12 -4.37
CA GLU A 323 2.91 27.02 -3.25
C GLU A 323 4.25 27.50 -2.69
N GLU A 324 4.48 28.82 -2.63
CA GLU A 324 5.58 29.36 -1.85
C GLU A 324 5.43 28.89 -0.39
N PRO A 325 6.48 28.34 0.23
CA PRO A 325 6.43 28.04 1.66
C PRO A 325 6.18 29.36 2.39
N ALA A 326 5.04 29.47 3.08
CA ALA A 326 4.75 30.60 3.95
C ALA A 326 5.94 30.81 4.88
N ALA A 327 6.62 31.96 4.76
CA ALA A 327 7.77 32.31 5.57
C ALA A 327 7.38 32.17 7.05
N PRO A 328 8.12 31.42 7.89
CA PRO A 328 7.81 31.31 9.30
C PRO A 328 8.06 32.66 9.98
N GLY A 329 6.98 33.34 10.38
CA GLY A 329 7.03 34.39 11.39
C GLY A 329 7.00 35.84 10.89
N ALA A 330 5.80 36.34 10.59
CA ALA A 330 5.49 37.71 10.91
C ALA A 330 4.18 37.74 11.73
N PRO A 331 4.19 38.13 13.00
CA PRO A 331 2.97 38.30 13.77
C PRO A 331 2.25 39.56 13.36
N GLY A 332 1.05 39.42 12.82
CA GLY A 332 0.01 40.44 12.87
C GLY A 332 0.21 41.68 11.97
N ALA A 333 -0.15 41.58 10.69
CA ALA A 333 -0.64 42.73 9.96
C ALA A 333 -2.16 42.60 9.77
N PRO A 334 -2.97 43.64 10.08
CA PRO A 334 -4.42 43.57 9.92
C PRO A 334 -4.77 43.61 8.43
N ALA A 335 -5.80 42.87 8.07
CA ALA A 335 -6.39 42.84 6.75
C ALA A 335 -6.59 44.26 6.21
N ALA A 336 -5.87 44.63 5.16
CA ALA A 336 -6.11 45.88 4.43
C ALA A 336 -7.40 45.68 3.61
N GLN A 337 -8.38 46.51 3.93
CA GLN A 337 -9.60 46.67 3.16
C GLN A 337 -9.25 47.17 1.76
N ASP A 338 -9.74 46.46 0.79
CA ASP A 338 -9.75 46.78 -0.63
C ASP A 338 -10.50 48.13 -0.85
N THR A 339 -9.78 49.20 -1.18
CA THR A 339 -10.34 50.39 -1.79
C THR A 339 -9.73 50.51 -3.18
N GLY A 340 -10.61 50.29 -4.15
CA GLY A 340 -10.33 50.18 -5.57
C GLY A 340 -9.66 51.37 -6.23
N THR A 341 -9.39 51.13 -7.51
CA THR A 341 -8.92 51.98 -8.61
C THR A 341 -7.41 52.13 -8.78
N GLY A 342 -6.90 51.34 -9.67
CA GLY A 342 -5.58 51.54 -10.29
C GLY A 342 -5.42 50.53 -11.42
N GLN A 343 -5.81 50.91 -12.64
CA GLN A 343 -5.40 50.30 -13.89
C GLN A 343 -3.87 50.34 -13.95
N GLY A 344 -3.23 49.21 -13.73
CA GLY A 344 -1.83 49.01 -13.98
C GLY A 344 -1.75 47.65 -14.71
N ASP A 345 -1.18 47.67 -15.92
CA ASP A 345 -0.72 46.45 -16.62
C ASP A 345 0.26 45.72 -15.69
N GLY A 346 -0.29 44.87 -14.83
CA GLY A 346 0.50 43.94 -14.03
C GLY A 346 0.81 42.75 -14.93
N GLU A 347 2.07 42.60 -15.31
CA GLU A 347 2.62 41.33 -15.72
C GLU A 347 2.17 40.31 -14.64
N GLU A 348 1.28 39.38 -15.00
CA GLU A 348 0.96 38.24 -14.18
C GLU A 348 2.29 37.50 -13.95
N GLN A 349 2.84 37.64 -12.75
CA GLN A 349 3.98 36.87 -12.33
C GLN A 349 3.56 35.39 -12.46
N GLU A 350 4.02 34.73 -13.53
CA GLU A 350 3.83 33.32 -13.72
C GLU A 350 4.32 32.59 -12.45
N ARG A 351 3.37 32.02 -11.72
CA ARG A 351 3.71 31.21 -10.55
C ARG A 351 4.60 30.05 -11.01
N PRO A 352 5.68 29.74 -10.30
CA PRO A 352 6.53 28.61 -10.69
C PRO A 352 5.68 27.34 -10.69
N VAL A 353 5.68 26.66 -11.83
CA VAL A 353 4.88 25.45 -12.07
C VAL A 353 5.81 24.22 -12.02
N ARG A 354 5.41 23.21 -11.27
CA ARG A 354 6.06 21.93 -11.25
C ARG A 354 5.39 21.02 -12.29
N VAL A 355 6.17 20.54 -13.26
CA VAL A 355 5.69 19.58 -14.27
C VAL A 355 5.96 18.18 -13.79
N LEU A 356 4.91 17.39 -13.68
CA LEU A 356 4.94 15.99 -13.24
C LEU A 356 4.52 15.05 -14.37
N VAL A 357 5.15 13.89 -14.44
CA VAL A 357 4.79 12.80 -15.37
C VAL A 357 4.52 11.56 -14.54
N GLY A 358 3.35 10.94 -14.72
CA GLY A 358 2.91 9.75 -14.00
C GLY A 358 2.26 8.72 -14.91
N LEU A 359 2.24 7.47 -14.47
CA LEU A 359 1.47 6.43 -15.14
C LEU A 359 -0.02 6.72 -15.02
N GLU A 360 -0.77 6.53 -16.11
CA GLU A 360 -2.20 6.83 -16.19
C GLU A 360 -2.98 6.25 -15.00
N ARG A 361 -2.76 4.97 -14.65
CA ARG A 361 -3.50 4.31 -13.57
C ARG A 361 -3.37 4.99 -12.21
N TYR A 362 -2.20 5.53 -11.87
CA TYR A 362 -1.99 6.21 -10.59
C TYR A 362 -2.52 7.64 -10.61
N ALA A 363 -2.44 8.29 -11.76
CA ALA A 363 -3.01 9.60 -11.96
C ALA A 363 -4.54 9.57 -11.81
N LEU A 364 -5.21 8.64 -12.49
CA LEU A 364 -6.65 8.42 -12.37
C LEU A 364 -7.07 8.00 -10.96
N ALA A 365 -6.25 7.17 -10.28
CA ALA A 365 -6.53 6.79 -8.91
C ALA A 365 -6.43 7.98 -7.94
N GLU A 366 -5.48 8.91 -8.11
CA GLU A 366 -5.39 10.12 -7.28
C GLU A 366 -6.56 11.06 -7.53
N GLU A 367 -6.97 11.25 -8.78
CA GLU A 367 -8.11 12.08 -9.17
C GLU A 367 -9.43 11.49 -8.64
N SER A 368 -9.70 10.22 -8.92
CA SER A 368 -10.88 9.52 -8.39
C SER A 368 -10.94 9.55 -6.85
N LEU A 369 -9.78 9.36 -6.20
CA LEU A 369 -9.69 9.45 -4.74
C LEU A 369 -10.02 10.85 -4.23
N ALA A 370 -9.49 11.90 -4.86
CA ALA A 370 -9.75 13.29 -4.47
C ALA A 370 -11.23 13.65 -4.62
N ASP A 371 -11.85 13.31 -5.77
CA ASP A 371 -13.27 13.53 -6.04
C ASP A 371 -14.15 12.76 -5.07
N GLY A 372 -13.84 11.49 -4.82
CA GLY A 372 -14.56 10.64 -3.87
C GLY A 372 -14.48 11.15 -2.43
N LEU A 373 -13.32 11.67 -2.00
CA LEU A 373 -13.16 12.28 -0.68
C LEU A 373 -13.92 13.61 -0.58
N ALA A 374 -13.89 14.45 -1.62
CA ALA A 374 -14.67 15.68 -1.68
C ALA A 374 -16.18 15.38 -1.62
N ARG A 375 -16.65 14.34 -2.34
CA ARG A 375 -18.03 13.85 -2.27
C ARG A 375 -18.41 13.46 -0.83
N LEU A 376 -17.57 12.70 -0.12
CA LEU A 376 -17.85 12.31 1.27
C LEU A 376 -17.92 13.51 2.20
N VAL A 377 -17.02 14.48 2.06
CA VAL A 377 -17.02 15.71 2.86
C VAL A 377 -18.31 16.50 2.67
N ASN A 378 -18.85 16.55 1.43
CA ASN A 378 -19.98 17.36 1.06
C ASN A 378 -21.34 16.65 1.16
N SER A 379 -21.39 15.33 1.40
CA SER A 379 -22.61 14.51 1.35
C SER A 379 -23.23 14.19 2.72
N VAL A 380 -22.84 14.89 3.80
CA VAL A 380 -23.33 14.61 5.14
C VAL A 380 -24.83 14.96 5.24
N ALA A 381 -25.68 13.94 5.42
CA ALA A 381 -27.10 14.14 5.60
C ALA A 381 -27.43 14.61 7.02
N GLU A 382 -28.27 15.68 7.14
CA GLU A 382 -28.75 16.19 8.43
C GLU A 382 -29.70 15.21 9.14
N GLU A 383 -30.33 14.30 8.40
CA GLU A 383 -31.39 13.40 8.90
C GLU A 383 -30.89 12.29 9.85
N SER A 384 -29.61 11.97 9.87
CA SER A 384 -29.05 10.92 10.73
C SER A 384 -28.59 11.40 12.12
N GLY A 385 -28.82 12.65 12.48
CA GLY A 385 -28.27 13.32 13.67
C GLY A 385 -28.57 12.59 14.99
N GLN A 386 -29.79 12.12 15.22
CA GLN A 386 -30.20 11.51 16.50
C GLN A 386 -29.44 10.18 16.79
N ALA A 387 -29.22 9.33 15.78
CA ALA A 387 -28.47 8.08 15.97
C ALA A 387 -27.01 8.36 16.33
N TRP A 388 -26.39 9.36 15.70
CA TRP A 388 -25.03 9.78 15.99
C TRP A 388 -24.88 10.46 17.36
N GLU A 389 -25.85 11.27 17.76
CA GLU A 389 -25.92 11.84 19.13
C GLU A 389 -26.04 10.73 20.18
N THR A 390 -26.83 9.70 19.90
CA THR A 390 -27.00 8.53 20.78
C THR A 390 -25.69 7.75 20.88
N ALA A 391 -25.00 7.52 19.76
CA ALA A 391 -23.69 6.85 19.72
C ALA A 391 -22.63 7.64 20.52
N ALA A 392 -22.62 8.96 20.40
CA ALA A 392 -21.66 9.82 21.09
C ALA A 392 -21.94 9.94 22.60
N ALA A 393 -23.20 9.91 23.04
CA ALA A 393 -23.61 10.13 24.43
C ALA A 393 -23.05 9.08 25.41
N GLY A 394 -22.80 7.86 24.94
CA GLY A 394 -22.24 6.75 25.75
C GLY A 394 -20.72 6.74 25.86
N LEU A 395 -20.02 7.62 25.15
CA LEU A 395 -18.57 7.63 25.06
C LEU A 395 -17.94 8.74 25.91
N SER A 396 -16.66 8.57 26.26
CA SER A 396 -15.90 9.54 27.04
C SER A 396 -14.48 9.71 26.46
N GLY A 397 -13.77 10.77 26.87
CA GLY A 397 -12.39 11.03 26.42
C GLY A 397 -12.24 11.18 24.92
N GLY A 398 -11.17 10.66 24.34
CA GLY A 398 -10.85 10.73 22.90
C GLY A 398 -11.92 10.04 22.04
N ALA A 399 -12.50 8.94 22.49
CA ALA A 399 -13.58 8.26 21.78
C ALA A 399 -14.82 9.18 21.61
N ALA A 400 -15.17 10.00 22.63
CA ALA A 400 -16.24 10.96 22.52
C ALA A 400 -15.89 12.15 21.61
N GLU A 401 -14.63 12.58 21.59
CA GLU A 401 -14.15 13.60 20.65
C GLU A 401 -14.27 13.10 19.22
N LEU A 402 -13.80 11.86 18.95
CA LEU A 402 -13.90 11.20 17.66
C LEU A 402 -15.37 11.04 17.23
N ALA A 403 -16.26 10.57 18.11
CA ALA A 403 -17.67 10.39 17.80
C ALA A 403 -18.37 11.72 17.44
N ARG A 404 -18.06 12.82 18.15
CA ARG A 404 -18.57 14.15 17.83
C ARG A 404 -18.07 14.66 16.48
N ALA A 405 -16.81 14.42 16.16
CA ALA A 405 -16.27 14.77 14.84
C ALA A 405 -17.00 14.00 13.72
N VAL A 406 -17.20 12.68 13.90
CA VAL A 406 -17.90 11.82 12.94
C VAL A 406 -19.37 12.18 12.82
N ALA A 407 -20.02 12.62 13.90
CA ALA A 407 -21.42 13.06 13.85
C ALA A 407 -21.62 14.25 12.89
N GLY A 408 -20.65 15.14 12.79
CA GLY A 408 -20.75 16.37 11.97
C GLY A 408 -20.05 16.30 10.61
N HIS A 409 -19.28 15.26 10.31
CA HIS A 409 -18.45 15.23 9.10
C HIS A 409 -18.44 13.87 8.43
N GLY A 410 -18.39 13.85 7.09
CA GLY A 410 -18.33 12.63 6.28
C GLY A 410 -16.95 11.97 6.26
N LEU A 411 -15.88 12.76 6.50
CA LEU A 411 -14.51 12.28 6.59
C LEU A 411 -13.85 12.80 7.87
N VAL A 412 -13.22 11.92 8.64
CA VAL A 412 -12.48 12.27 9.86
C VAL A 412 -11.17 11.50 9.90
N LEU A 413 -10.08 12.17 10.23
CA LEU A 413 -8.79 11.54 10.50
C LEU A 413 -8.60 11.38 12.01
N HIS A 414 -8.17 10.19 12.40
CA HIS A 414 -7.80 9.89 13.78
C HIS A 414 -6.35 9.45 13.85
N THR A 415 -5.55 10.08 14.70
CA THR A 415 -4.13 9.79 14.85
C THR A 415 -3.79 9.29 16.24
N GLY A 416 -2.94 8.26 16.33
CA GLY A 416 -2.44 7.73 17.58
C GLY A 416 -1.75 6.39 17.43
N GLY A 417 -1.02 5.98 18.46
CA GLY A 417 -0.31 4.70 18.53
C GLY A 417 -1.24 3.50 18.75
N GLU A 418 -0.67 2.41 19.22
CA GLU A 418 -1.42 1.16 19.37
C GLU A 418 -2.54 1.25 20.43
N ALA A 419 -2.28 1.93 21.54
CA ALA A 419 -3.28 2.12 22.61
C ALA A 419 -4.48 2.97 22.14
N ALA A 420 -4.26 3.89 21.19
CA ALA A 420 -5.29 4.73 20.62
C ALA A 420 -6.35 3.94 19.82
N ARG A 421 -6.07 2.71 19.39
CA ARG A 421 -7.02 1.84 18.68
C ARG A 421 -8.29 1.57 19.50
N ALA A 422 -8.23 1.74 20.81
CA ALA A 422 -9.41 1.62 21.68
C ALA A 422 -10.50 2.69 21.40
N GLU A 423 -10.10 3.87 20.90
CA GLU A 423 -11.04 4.96 20.60
C GLU A 423 -11.92 4.65 19.38
N PRO A 424 -11.38 4.27 18.20
CA PRO A 424 -12.21 3.83 17.08
C PRO A 424 -12.95 2.50 17.35
N ALA A 425 -12.40 1.60 18.19
CA ALA A 425 -13.12 0.41 18.62
C ALA A 425 -14.38 0.77 19.44
N ALA A 426 -14.26 1.69 20.39
CA ALA A 426 -15.38 2.18 21.18
C ALA A 426 -16.44 2.87 20.31
N LEU A 427 -16.01 3.68 19.32
CA LEU A 427 -16.90 4.31 18.34
C LEU A 427 -17.67 3.25 17.54
N LEU A 428 -16.99 2.21 17.03
CA LEU A 428 -17.62 1.10 16.29
C LEU A 428 -18.72 0.43 17.13
N GLY A 429 -18.40 0.08 18.38
CA GLY A 429 -19.33 -0.55 19.31
C GLY A 429 -20.56 0.34 19.58
N ALA A 430 -20.33 1.63 19.84
CA ALA A 430 -21.40 2.60 20.11
C ALA A 430 -22.29 2.85 18.89
N ALA A 431 -21.71 3.00 17.69
CA ALA A 431 -22.45 3.17 16.45
C ALA A 431 -23.36 1.96 16.17
N ARG A 432 -22.84 0.74 16.34
CA ARG A 432 -23.63 -0.49 16.19
C ARG A 432 -24.75 -0.61 17.23
N ALA A 433 -24.47 -0.25 18.49
CA ALA A 433 -25.46 -0.23 19.56
C ALA A 433 -26.58 0.80 19.31
N ALA A 434 -26.25 1.90 18.63
CA ALA A 434 -27.22 2.90 18.17
C ALA A 434 -27.99 2.48 16.90
N GLY A 435 -27.75 1.27 16.36
CA GLY A 435 -28.44 0.73 15.20
C GLY A 435 -27.85 1.15 13.84
N LEU A 436 -26.70 1.81 13.82
CA LEU A 436 -25.99 2.16 12.58
C LEU A 436 -25.29 0.94 11.98
N ARG A 437 -25.27 0.86 10.66
CA ARG A 437 -24.54 -0.16 9.91
C ARG A 437 -23.05 0.24 9.89
N ALA A 438 -22.33 -0.09 10.95
CA ALA A 438 -20.94 0.27 11.12
C ALA A 438 -20.02 -0.95 10.91
N PHE A 439 -18.90 -0.73 10.22
CA PHE A 439 -17.90 -1.73 9.92
C PHE A 439 -16.50 -1.15 10.13
N ALA A 440 -15.56 -1.99 10.56
CA ALA A 440 -14.14 -1.62 10.66
C ALA A 440 -13.27 -2.54 9.79
N ALA A 441 -12.34 -1.95 9.06
CA ALA A 441 -11.40 -2.66 8.21
C ALA A 441 -9.96 -2.40 8.67
N CYS A 442 -9.20 -3.48 8.90
CA CYS A 442 -7.78 -3.44 9.26
C CYS A 442 -6.90 -3.81 8.06
N HIS A 443 -5.64 -3.35 8.07
CA HIS A 443 -4.70 -3.71 7.01
C HIS A 443 -4.39 -5.22 7.01
N THR A 444 -4.25 -5.84 8.18
CA THR A 444 -3.84 -7.24 8.32
C THR A 444 -4.89 -8.09 9.04
N PRO A 445 -4.89 -9.43 8.79
CA PRO A 445 -5.71 -10.36 9.58
C PRO A 445 -5.38 -10.33 11.08
N ASP A 446 -4.15 -10.00 11.45
CA ASP A 446 -3.75 -9.83 12.86
C ASP A 446 -4.44 -8.61 13.48
N GLY A 447 -4.38 -7.46 12.81
CA GLY A 447 -5.08 -6.25 13.24
C GLY A 447 -6.58 -6.48 13.41
N ARG A 448 -7.20 -7.23 12.47
CA ARG A 448 -8.60 -7.66 12.56
C ARG A 448 -8.88 -8.46 13.83
N ARG A 449 -8.07 -9.49 14.13
CA ARG A 449 -8.25 -10.30 15.34
C ARG A 449 -8.10 -9.49 16.61
N ARG A 450 -7.08 -8.62 16.70
CA ARG A 450 -6.82 -7.76 17.86
C ARG A 450 -7.98 -6.77 18.10
N LEU A 451 -8.50 -6.15 17.04
CA LEU A 451 -9.65 -5.25 17.16
C LEU A 451 -10.91 -5.99 17.61
N ALA A 452 -11.20 -7.14 17.04
CA ALA A 452 -12.35 -7.95 17.45
C ALA A 452 -12.24 -8.42 18.91
N ALA A 453 -11.05 -8.79 19.37
CA ALA A 453 -10.80 -9.14 20.77
C ALA A 453 -11.05 -7.97 21.72
N GLN A 454 -10.72 -6.73 21.33
CA GLN A 454 -11.05 -5.52 22.09
C GLN A 454 -12.57 -5.30 22.21
N LEU A 455 -13.33 -5.71 21.20
CA LEU A 455 -14.80 -5.63 21.18
C LEU A 455 -15.47 -6.83 21.88
N GLY A 456 -14.68 -7.82 22.29
CA GLY A 456 -15.15 -8.96 23.08
C GLY A 456 -15.86 -10.08 22.28
N GLY A 457 -15.55 -10.22 20.98
CA GLY A 457 -16.16 -11.25 20.14
C GLY A 457 -15.35 -11.64 18.89
N GLU A 458 -15.96 -12.48 18.07
CA GLU A 458 -15.40 -12.91 16.79
C GLU A 458 -15.49 -11.78 15.74
N PRO A 459 -14.53 -11.68 14.80
CA PRO A 459 -14.46 -10.58 13.84
C PRO A 459 -15.76 -10.36 13.05
N ALA A 460 -16.35 -11.41 12.51
CA ALA A 460 -17.58 -11.29 11.70
C ALA A 460 -18.77 -10.79 12.51
N GLU A 461 -18.91 -11.22 13.77
CA GLU A 461 -19.97 -10.80 14.68
C GLU A 461 -19.82 -9.34 15.09
N GLN A 462 -18.58 -8.88 15.22
CA GLN A 462 -18.25 -7.51 15.62
C GLN A 462 -18.21 -6.52 14.45
N GLY A 463 -18.45 -6.95 13.22
CA GLY A 463 -18.36 -6.09 12.04
C GLY A 463 -16.93 -5.62 11.77
N VAL A 464 -15.97 -6.55 11.88
CA VAL A 464 -14.55 -6.29 11.67
C VAL A 464 -14.00 -7.18 10.57
N GLY A 465 -13.33 -6.59 9.59
CA GLY A 465 -12.70 -7.30 8.48
C GLY A 465 -11.32 -6.75 8.14
N THR A 466 -10.81 -7.19 7.01
CA THR A 466 -9.62 -6.61 6.38
C THR A 466 -10.03 -5.73 5.21
N VAL A 467 -9.23 -4.70 4.88
CA VAL A 467 -9.46 -3.86 3.69
C VAL A 467 -9.54 -4.72 2.44
N ALA A 468 -8.62 -5.67 2.28
CA ALA A 468 -8.62 -6.58 1.13
C ALA A 468 -9.83 -7.52 1.10
N GLY A 469 -10.30 -7.99 2.25
CA GLY A 469 -11.52 -8.82 2.35
C GLY A 469 -12.77 -8.02 2.03
N LEU A 470 -12.83 -6.77 2.46
CA LEU A 470 -13.93 -5.84 2.18
C LEU A 470 -14.02 -5.52 0.68
N LEU A 471 -12.89 -5.14 0.06
CA LEU A 471 -12.83 -4.80 -1.37
C LEU A 471 -13.14 -6.00 -2.27
N SER A 472 -12.68 -7.20 -1.91
CA SER A 472 -12.99 -8.44 -2.65
C SER A 472 -14.41 -8.98 -2.40
N GLY A 473 -15.16 -8.41 -1.45
CA GLY A 473 -16.48 -8.92 -1.06
C GLY A 473 -16.44 -10.23 -0.26
N ALA A 474 -15.26 -10.69 0.17
CA ALA A 474 -15.12 -11.88 1.01
C ALA A 474 -15.47 -11.61 2.47
N GLU A 475 -15.36 -10.36 2.91
CA GLU A 475 -15.66 -9.89 4.27
C GLU A 475 -16.53 -8.63 4.17
N GLY A 476 -17.26 -8.32 5.22
CA GLY A 476 -18.00 -7.07 5.36
C GLY A 476 -19.47 -7.13 4.97
N PRO A 477 -20.14 -5.96 4.89
CA PRO A 477 -21.52 -5.85 4.49
C PRO A 477 -21.66 -6.19 2.99
N GLY A 478 -22.87 -6.59 2.60
CA GLY A 478 -23.20 -6.75 1.18
C GLY A 478 -23.11 -5.43 0.42
N ARG A 479 -23.20 -5.51 -0.90
CA ARG A 479 -23.32 -4.36 -1.78
C ARG A 479 -24.77 -4.19 -2.23
N ASP A 480 -25.16 -2.94 -2.45
CA ASP A 480 -26.45 -2.60 -3.02
C ASP A 480 -26.50 -2.82 -4.56
N ALA A 481 -27.59 -2.41 -5.20
CA ALA A 481 -27.77 -2.56 -6.64
C ALA A 481 -26.76 -1.72 -7.47
N ASP A 482 -26.27 -0.65 -6.90
CA ASP A 482 -25.30 0.25 -7.54
C ASP A 482 -23.85 -0.16 -7.24
N GLY A 483 -23.65 -1.21 -6.47
CA GLY A 483 -22.35 -1.76 -6.10
C GLY A 483 -21.71 -1.12 -4.87
N ALA A 484 -22.39 -0.15 -4.22
CA ALA A 484 -21.90 0.48 -3.01
C ALA A 484 -22.08 -0.42 -1.78
N LEU A 485 -21.21 -0.27 -0.80
CA LEU A 485 -21.27 -1.01 0.46
C LEU A 485 -22.50 -0.61 1.29
N ALA A 486 -23.25 -1.58 1.78
CA ALA A 486 -24.45 -1.34 2.59
C ALA A 486 -24.09 -0.92 4.03
N LEU A 487 -23.49 0.27 4.21
CA LEU A 487 -23.03 0.78 5.50
C LEU A 487 -23.28 2.29 5.67
N ASP A 488 -23.25 2.74 6.93
CA ASP A 488 -23.38 4.15 7.34
C ASP A 488 -22.05 4.69 7.90
N LEU A 489 -21.15 3.78 8.38
CA LEU A 489 -19.84 4.11 8.91
C LEU A 489 -18.81 3.06 8.50
N LEU A 490 -17.72 3.51 7.89
CA LEU A 490 -16.52 2.73 7.72
C LEU A 490 -15.38 3.32 8.57
N ILE A 491 -14.75 2.48 9.37
CA ILE A 491 -13.52 2.81 10.09
C ILE A 491 -12.38 2.01 9.50
N VAL A 492 -11.38 2.67 8.96
CA VAL A 492 -10.17 2.03 8.44
C VAL A 492 -9.03 2.24 9.42
N LEU A 493 -8.53 1.14 9.97
CA LEU A 493 -7.36 1.16 10.84
C LEU A 493 -6.09 0.85 10.04
N ASP A 494 -4.95 1.24 10.59
CA ASP A 494 -3.66 1.17 9.90
C ASP A 494 -3.65 2.01 8.60
N ALA A 495 -4.36 3.15 8.58
CA ALA A 495 -4.54 4.01 7.42
C ALA A 495 -3.23 4.43 6.70
N PRO A 496 -2.05 4.59 7.35
CA PRO A 496 -0.80 4.81 6.65
C PRO A 496 -0.40 3.70 5.67
N GLN A 497 -1.00 2.52 5.78
CA GLN A 497 -0.75 1.37 4.88
C GLN A 497 -1.64 1.36 3.63
N LEU A 498 -2.55 2.32 3.48
CA LEU A 498 -3.34 2.47 2.26
C LEU A 498 -2.46 3.09 1.15
N ASP A 499 -2.37 2.40 0.02
CA ASP A 499 -1.88 2.97 -1.23
C ASP A 499 -3.00 3.73 -1.96
N VAL A 500 -2.64 4.43 -3.02
CA VAL A 500 -3.59 5.28 -3.74
C VAL A 500 -4.70 4.48 -4.42
N GLU A 501 -4.37 3.36 -5.06
CA GLU A 501 -5.35 2.51 -5.75
C GLU A 501 -6.33 1.86 -4.76
N GLY A 502 -5.81 1.31 -3.67
CA GLY A 502 -6.64 0.72 -2.60
C GLY A 502 -7.54 1.74 -1.92
N ALA A 503 -7.05 2.96 -1.71
CA ALA A 503 -7.84 4.05 -1.13
C ALA A 503 -8.94 4.53 -2.10
N ALA A 504 -8.62 4.70 -3.40
CA ALA A 504 -9.60 5.06 -4.42
C ALA A 504 -10.74 4.03 -4.49
N MET A 505 -10.41 2.75 -4.65
CA MET A 505 -11.41 1.67 -4.67
C MET A 505 -12.28 1.64 -3.41
N LEU A 506 -11.68 1.93 -2.25
CA LEU A 506 -12.39 1.94 -0.98
C LEU A 506 -13.39 3.10 -0.93
N VAL A 507 -12.97 4.31 -1.29
CA VAL A 507 -13.82 5.52 -1.29
C VAL A 507 -14.93 5.43 -2.34
N GLU A 508 -14.64 4.92 -3.53
CA GLU A 508 -15.63 4.64 -4.58
C GLU A 508 -16.71 3.63 -4.14
N SER A 509 -16.34 2.70 -3.26
CA SER A 509 -17.27 1.70 -2.72
C SER A 509 -18.22 2.26 -1.65
N LEU A 510 -18.05 3.51 -1.20
CA LEU A 510 -18.90 4.10 -0.14
C LEU A 510 -20.12 4.80 -0.74
N PRO A 511 -21.32 4.57 -0.19
CA PRO A 511 -22.53 5.29 -0.61
C PRO A 511 -22.49 6.75 -0.14
N ASP A 512 -23.27 7.59 -0.80
CA ASP A 512 -23.50 8.97 -0.36
C ASP A 512 -24.09 9.01 1.06
N GLY A 513 -23.59 9.93 1.89
CA GLY A 513 -23.99 10.07 3.29
C GLY A 513 -23.30 9.08 4.24
N ALA A 514 -22.51 8.12 3.74
CA ALA A 514 -21.66 7.30 4.59
C ALA A 514 -20.53 8.16 5.21
N ARG A 515 -20.08 7.75 6.39
CA ARG A 515 -18.98 8.39 7.09
C ARG A 515 -17.74 7.51 7.05
N LEU A 516 -16.61 8.11 6.79
CA LEU A 516 -15.29 7.47 6.74
C LEU A 516 -14.41 7.99 7.86
N VAL A 517 -13.87 7.08 8.65
CA VAL A 517 -12.79 7.38 9.62
C VAL A 517 -11.53 6.68 9.15
N LEU A 518 -10.47 7.45 8.90
CA LEU A 518 -9.14 6.92 8.65
C LEU A 518 -8.32 7.05 9.93
N SER A 519 -8.00 5.92 10.55
CA SER A 519 -7.28 5.87 11.83
C SER A 519 -5.90 5.25 11.63
N GLY A 520 -4.87 5.91 12.13
CA GLY A 520 -3.51 5.40 12.02
C GLY A 520 -2.47 6.21 12.78
N ASP A 521 -1.30 5.64 12.86
CA ASP A 521 -0.14 6.24 13.49
C ASP A 521 0.75 6.90 12.43
N PRO A 522 0.89 8.24 12.41
CA PRO A 522 1.70 8.93 11.41
C PRO A 522 3.20 8.64 11.51
N GLY A 523 3.67 8.07 12.62
CA GLY A 523 5.07 7.71 12.84
C GLY A 523 5.52 6.45 12.10
N VAL A 524 4.60 5.59 11.64
CA VAL A 524 4.95 4.36 10.94
C VAL A 524 5.34 4.61 9.49
N LEU A 525 6.00 3.62 8.88
CA LEU A 525 6.24 3.59 7.44
C LEU A 525 4.93 3.73 6.67
N TRP A 526 4.98 4.44 5.56
CA TRP A 526 3.88 4.52 4.60
C TRP A 526 3.66 3.18 3.89
N SER A 527 2.60 3.08 3.10
CA SER A 527 2.25 1.88 2.34
C SER A 527 3.44 1.35 1.53
N ALA A 528 3.46 0.05 1.27
CA ALA A 528 4.44 -0.53 0.35
C ALA A 528 4.13 -0.19 -1.12
N GLY A 529 2.88 0.18 -1.43
CA GLY A 529 2.42 0.65 -2.73
C GLY A 529 2.62 2.16 -2.95
N PRO A 530 2.29 2.67 -4.14
CA PRO A 530 2.41 4.08 -4.49
C PRO A 530 1.47 4.98 -3.68
N GLY A 531 1.90 6.21 -3.47
CA GLY A 531 1.15 7.21 -2.69
C GLY A 531 1.51 7.19 -1.22
N ARG A 532 0.98 8.18 -0.51
CA ARG A 532 1.07 8.37 0.95
C ARG A 532 -0.23 9.00 1.46
N VAL A 533 -1.34 8.38 1.09
CA VAL A 533 -2.71 8.92 1.22
C VAL A 533 -2.99 9.54 2.60
N PHE A 534 -2.70 8.80 3.68
CA PHE A 534 -2.95 9.30 5.03
C PHE A 534 -2.11 10.54 5.38
N ALA A 535 -0.84 10.57 4.95
CA ALA A 535 0.04 11.72 5.16
C ALA A 535 -0.37 12.93 4.31
N ASP A 536 -0.80 12.72 3.08
CA ASP A 536 -1.29 13.79 2.20
C ASP A 536 -2.58 14.41 2.74
N LEU A 537 -3.51 13.60 3.25
CA LEU A 537 -4.72 14.05 3.92
C LEU A 537 -4.44 14.87 5.19
N LEU A 538 -3.51 14.39 6.04
CA LEU A 538 -3.08 15.13 7.22
C LEU A 538 -2.47 16.50 6.86
N ALA A 539 -1.70 16.54 5.77
CA ALA A 539 -1.07 17.78 5.28
C ALA A 539 -2.07 18.71 4.59
N ALA A 540 -3.06 18.17 3.88
CA ALA A 540 -4.08 18.95 3.18
C ALA A 540 -5.04 19.67 4.13
N ARG A 541 -5.34 19.08 5.30
CA ARG A 541 -6.25 19.66 6.33
C ARG A 541 -7.68 19.94 5.84
N VAL A 542 -8.17 19.14 4.92
CA VAL A 542 -9.52 19.30 4.32
C VAL A 542 -10.66 18.72 5.17
N CYS A 543 -10.33 18.04 6.25
CA CYS A 543 -11.29 17.45 7.16
C CYS A 543 -10.80 17.51 8.62
N PRO A 544 -11.69 17.29 9.61
CA PRO A 544 -11.29 17.24 11.02
C PRO A 544 -10.24 16.18 11.32
N GLN A 545 -9.30 16.56 12.16
CA GLN A 545 -8.23 15.69 12.65
C GLN A 545 -8.37 15.58 14.17
N THR A 546 -8.55 14.37 14.68
CA THR A 546 -8.60 14.04 16.10
C THR A 546 -7.32 13.28 16.47
N ALA A 547 -6.57 13.79 17.45
CA ALA A 547 -5.36 13.13 17.95
C ALA A 547 -5.65 12.48 19.30
N SER A 548 -5.35 11.19 19.41
CA SER A 548 -5.42 10.49 20.70
C SER A 548 -4.38 11.03 21.68
N ARG A 549 -4.78 11.10 22.94
CA ARG A 549 -3.91 11.47 24.06
C ARG A 549 -3.53 10.27 24.90
N VAL A 550 -3.89 9.06 24.47
CA VAL A 550 -3.60 7.84 25.18
C VAL A 550 -2.18 7.37 24.80
N PRO A 551 -1.23 7.38 25.74
CA PRO A 551 0.13 6.90 25.47
C PRO A 551 0.14 5.38 25.40
N ASP A 552 1.04 4.83 24.60
CA ASP A 552 1.32 3.40 24.61
C ASP A 552 1.97 3.00 25.95
N PRO A 553 1.50 1.94 26.60
CA PRO A 553 1.93 1.61 27.95
C PRO A 553 3.29 0.89 28.00
N GLY A 554 3.96 1.04 29.15
CA GLY A 554 5.15 0.28 29.51
C GLY A 554 6.44 0.71 28.81
N PRO A 555 7.55 0.00 29.06
CA PRO A 555 8.87 0.36 28.53
C PRO A 555 8.94 0.42 27.02
N LEU A 556 8.23 -0.49 26.32
CA LEU A 556 8.16 -0.48 24.85
C LEU A 556 7.43 0.75 24.33
N GLY A 557 6.31 1.13 24.95
CA GLY A 557 5.57 2.33 24.59
C GLY A 557 6.40 3.60 24.80
N GLU A 558 7.12 3.70 25.92
CA GLU A 558 8.03 4.81 26.22
C GLU A 558 9.16 4.91 25.17
N LEU A 559 9.82 3.80 24.83
CA LEU A 559 10.86 3.76 23.79
C LEU A 559 10.32 4.20 22.44
N VAL A 560 9.18 3.63 22.00
CA VAL A 560 8.59 3.92 20.69
C VAL A 560 8.12 5.38 20.63
N SER A 561 7.51 5.90 21.69
CA SER A 561 7.10 7.31 21.77
C SER A 561 8.29 8.26 21.66
N GLY A 562 9.41 7.95 22.32
CA GLY A 562 10.67 8.71 22.18
C GLY A 562 11.16 8.72 20.73
N ILE A 563 11.19 7.54 20.06
CA ILE A 563 11.59 7.44 18.65
C ILE A 563 10.68 8.32 17.76
N GLY A 564 9.38 8.36 18.05
CA GLY A 564 8.40 9.17 17.31
C GLY A 564 8.75 10.67 17.29
N ILE A 565 9.27 11.20 18.39
CA ILE A 565 9.71 12.60 18.51
C ILE A 565 11.19 12.82 18.16
N GLY A 566 11.90 11.77 17.72
CA GLY A 566 13.30 11.86 17.28
C GLY A 566 14.31 11.58 18.39
N GLU A 567 13.90 10.99 19.49
CA GLU A 567 14.76 10.68 20.65
C GLU A 567 14.88 9.16 20.85
N LEU A 568 16.09 8.67 20.93
CA LEU A 568 16.39 7.28 21.28
C LEU A 568 16.87 7.20 22.74
N ASN A 569 15.92 7.22 23.65
CA ASN A 569 16.20 7.27 25.09
C ASN A 569 16.49 5.88 25.65
N GLN A 570 17.32 5.82 26.70
CA GLN A 570 17.45 4.62 27.52
C GLN A 570 16.22 4.49 28.40
N VAL A 571 15.48 3.41 28.22
CA VAL A 571 14.28 3.11 29.01
C VAL A 571 14.57 2.00 30.00
N ALA A 572 14.08 2.16 31.23
CA ALA A 572 14.18 1.12 32.24
C ALA A 572 13.29 -0.08 31.88
N ALA A 573 13.88 -1.25 31.63
CA ALA A 573 13.21 -2.48 31.24
C ALA A 573 13.50 -3.62 32.25
N PRO A 574 12.94 -3.57 33.47
CA PRO A 574 13.27 -4.53 34.54
C PRO A 574 12.83 -5.97 34.23
N GLY A 575 11.77 -6.13 33.41
CA GLY A 575 11.29 -7.44 32.96
C GLY A 575 11.97 -7.93 31.68
N LYS A 576 13.04 -7.27 31.21
CA LYS A 576 13.74 -7.52 29.95
C LYS A 576 12.84 -7.26 28.72
N GLU A 577 11.96 -6.31 28.83
CA GLU A 577 11.09 -5.88 27.74
C GLU A 577 11.90 -5.41 26.54
N ILE A 578 13.09 -4.81 26.80
CA ILE A 578 14.04 -4.32 25.79
C ILE A 578 15.42 -4.89 26.10
N VAL A 579 16.04 -5.54 25.12
CA VAL A 579 17.39 -6.10 25.19
C VAL A 579 18.19 -5.66 23.98
N ILE A 580 19.36 -5.05 24.22
CA ILE A 580 20.29 -4.64 23.18
C ILE A 580 21.41 -5.68 23.07
N VAL A 581 21.63 -6.20 21.86
CA VAL A 581 22.66 -7.21 21.58
C VAL A 581 23.62 -6.65 20.54
N PRO A 582 24.77 -6.12 20.96
CA PRO A 582 25.77 -5.63 20.01
C PRO A 582 26.40 -6.78 19.24
N VAL A 583 26.69 -6.56 17.97
CA VAL A 583 27.34 -7.51 17.07
C VAL A 583 28.39 -6.79 16.22
N ARG A 584 29.42 -7.53 15.79
CA ARG A 584 30.54 -6.97 15.01
C ARG A 584 30.32 -7.07 13.50
N ASP A 585 29.68 -8.14 13.06
CA ASP A 585 29.47 -8.43 11.65
C ASP A 585 28.12 -9.13 11.41
N ALA A 586 27.78 -9.30 10.12
CA ALA A 586 26.52 -9.90 9.71
C ALA A 586 26.42 -11.40 10.06
N GLY A 587 27.53 -12.13 10.10
CA GLY A 587 27.57 -13.54 10.50
C GLY A 587 27.22 -13.71 11.98
N GLU A 588 27.81 -12.87 12.84
CA GLU A 588 27.46 -12.81 14.26
C GLU A 588 25.99 -12.38 14.45
N ALA A 589 25.49 -11.42 13.63
CA ALA A 589 24.11 -10.99 13.67
C ALA A 589 23.13 -12.15 13.38
N VAL A 590 23.39 -12.94 12.33
CA VAL A 590 22.59 -14.13 12.00
C VAL A 590 22.66 -15.16 13.14
N HIS A 591 23.86 -15.47 13.63
CA HIS A 591 24.04 -16.45 14.71
C HIS A 591 23.30 -16.03 15.99
N ARG A 592 23.46 -14.76 16.42
CA ARG A 592 22.77 -14.22 17.60
C ARG A 592 21.26 -14.21 17.43
N THR A 593 20.78 -13.87 16.25
CA THR A 593 19.34 -13.89 15.93
C THR A 593 18.76 -15.30 16.07
N VAL A 594 19.41 -16.31 15.48
CA VAL A 594 18.99 -17.71 15.63
C VAL A 594 18.98 -18.14 17.10
N GLN A 595 20.02 -17.79 17.87
CA GLN A 595 20.11 -18.09 19.30
C GLN A 595 18.99 -17.38 20.10
N LEU A 596 18.67 -16.12 19.78
CA LEU A 596 17.59 -15.39 20.44
C LEU A 596 16.24 -16.07 20.20
N VAL A 597 15.91 -16.34 18.94
CA VAL A 597 14.60 -16.91 18.55
C VAL A 597 14.44 -18.34 19.07
N ALA A 598 15.45 -19.18 18.90
CA ALA A 598 15.34 -20.60 19.24
C ALA A 598 15.49 -20.89 20.74
N ASP A 599 16.30 -20.11 21.44
CA ASP A 599 16.74 -20.46 22.78
C ASP A 599 16.50 -19.37 23.83
N SER A 600 16.95 -18.13 23.57
CA SER A 600 17.04 -17.11 24.65
C SER A 600 15.67 -16.52 24.99
N VAL A 601 14.89 -16.12 23.99
CA VAL A 601 13.53 -15.56 24.17
C VAL A 601 12.60 -16.60 24.80
N PRO A 602 12.53 -17.86 24.30
CA PRO A 602 11.73 -18.89 24.95
C PRO A 602 12.08 -19.13 26.42
N ARG A 603 13.36 -19.19 26.76
CA ARG A 603 13.80 -19.45 28.13
C ARG A 603 13.64 -18.27 29.09
N ALA A 604 13.96 -17.06 28.61
CA ALA A 604 14.05 -15.88 29.49
C ALA A 604 12.74 -15.11 29.60
N ILE A 605 11.93 -15.11 28.53
CA ILE A 605 10.70 -14.34 28.42
C ILE A 605 9.46 -15.24 28.39
N GLY A 606 9.63 -16.52 28.06
CA GLY A 606 8.53 -17.48 27.93
C GLY A 606 7.71 -17.31 26.66
N VAL A 607 8.25 -16.64 25.63
CA VAL A 607 7.61 -16.50 24.33
C VAL A 607 8.21 -17.53 23.37
N PRO A 608 7.43 -18.47 22.85
CA PRO A 608 7.93 -19.50 21.96
C PRO A 608 8.34 -18.94 20.60
N ALA A 609 9.17 -19.69 19.86
CA ALA A 609 9.73 -19.28 18.58
C ALA A 609 8.68 -18.97 17.51
N ASP A 610 7.54 -19.66 17.53
CA ASP A 610 6.41 -19.45 16.61
C ASP A 610 5.65 -18.13 16.87
N GLN A 611 5.81 -17.52 18.05
CA GLN A 611 5.28 -16.21 18.44
C GLN A 611 6.34 -15.10 18.41
N THR A 612 7.53 -15.42 17.89
CA THR A 612 8.63 -14.46 17.74
C THR A 612 8.82 -14.14 16.25
N VAL A 613 8.90 -12.86 15.89
CA VAL A 613 9.22 -12.39 14.54
C VAL A 613 10.63 -11.83 14.49
N VAL A 614 11.30 -11.99 13.37
CA VAL A 614 12.56 -11.31 13.08
C VAL A 614 12.28 -10.21 12.05
N ILE A 615 12.79 -9.00 12.27
CA ILE A 615 12.61 -7.86 11.37
C ILE A 615 13.97 -7.33 10.94
N THR A 616 14.19 -7.18 9.62
CA THR A 616 15.44 -6.67 9.05
C THR A 616 15.15 -5.71 7.90
N PRO A 617 16.09 -4.81 7.53
CA PRO A 617 15.84 -3.76 6.54
C PRO A 617 15.49 -4.23 5.14
N GLY A 618 16.01 -5.38 4.69
CA GLY A 618 15.80 -5.81 3.32
C GLY A 618 15.89 -7.31 3.11
N HIS A 619 15.69 -7.73 1.85
CA HIS A 619 15.74 -9.15 1.48
C HIS A 619 17.16 -9.64 1.18
N GLY A 620 18.04 -8.74 0.71
CA GLY A 620 19.43 -9.02 0.36
C GLY A 620 20.40 -8.78 1.51
N GLY A 621 21.71 -8.92 1.21
CA GLY A 621 22.76 -8.77 2.19
C GLY A 621 22.98 -10.04 3.04
N ALA A 622 24.06 -10.04 3.81
CA ALA A 622 24.49 -11.20 4.59
C ALA A 622 23.59 -11.48 5.83
N ALA A 623 22.80 -10.50 6.27
CA ALA A 623 21.80 -10.62 7.32
C ALA A 623 20.40 -10.10 6.89
N GLY A 624 20.08 -10.16 5.60
CA GLY A 624 18.75 -9.89 5.08
C GLY A 624 17.79 -11.06 5.33
N THR A 625 16.50 -10.87 4.96
CA THR A 625 15.48 -11.90 5.23
C THR A 625 15.82 -13.25 4.62
N ARG A 626 16.52 -13.31 3.46
CA ARG A 626 16.91 -14.57 2.82
C ARG A 626 17.88 -15.36 3.69
N ALA A 627 18.96 -14.71 4.13
CA ALA A 627 19.98 -15.34 4.97
C ALA A 627 19.41 -15.75 6.33
N LEU A 628 18.67 -14.85 6.98
CA LEU A 628 18.03 -15.10 8.27
C LEU A 628 17.00 -16.24 8.18
N ASN A 629 16.14 -16.27 7.17
CA ASN A 629 15.15 -17.32 6.99
C ASN A 629 15.81 -18.69 6.71
N SER A 630 16.90 -18.72 5.95
CA SER A 630 17.67 -19.96 5.72
C SER A 630 18.23 -20.52 7.04
N ALA A 631 18.88 -19.69 7.84
CA ALA A 631 19.44 -20.09 9.12
C ALA A 631 18.36 -20.46 10.15
N LEU A 632 17.23 -19.76 10.18
CA LEU A 632 16.10 -20.05 11.06
C LEU A 632 15.40 -21.35 10.65
N LYS A 633 15.21 -21.61 9.34
CA LYS A 633 14.67 -22.89 8.86
C LYS A 633 15.55 -24.05 9.29
N GLU A 634 16.86 -23.96 9.08
CA GLU A 634 17.80 -25.01 9.47
C GLU A 634 17.71 -25.33 10.98
N ARG A 635 17.49 -24.32 11.82
CA ARG A 635 17.42 -24.49 13.28
C ARG A 635 16.05 -24.89 13.81
N LEU A 636 14.96 -24.31 13.26
CA LEU A 636 13.60 -24.44 13.80
C LEU A 636 12.76 -25.54 13.15
N ASN A 637 12.92 -25.73 11.83
CA ASN A 637 12.20 -26.75 11.07
C ASN A 637 13.12 -27.36 10.00
N PRO A 638 14.18 -28.10 10.40
CA PRO A 638 15.12 -28.71 9.47
C PRO A 638 14.40 -29.70 8.55
N GLY A 639 14.64 -29.60 7.26
CA GLY A 639 14.02 -30.48 6.28
C GLY A 639 14.68 -30.33 4.91
N PRO A 640 14.46 -31.28 3.98
CA PRO A 640 15.09 -31.31 2.67
C PRO A 640 14.51 -30.32 1.67
N GLY A 641 13.48 -29.55 2.01
CA GLY A 641 12.84 -28.61 1.09
C GLY A 641 12.08 -29.30 -0.05
N ARG A 642 11.31 -30.33 0.25
CA ARG A 642 10.69 -31.24 -0.75
C ARG A 642 9.77 -30.54 -1.75
N PHE A 643 9.23 -29.37 -1.38
CA PHE A 643 8.22 -28.67 -2.16
C PHE A 643 8.77 -27.32 -2.65
N GLY A 644 9.77 -27.34 -3.53
CA GLY A 644 10.37 -26.10 -4.05
C GLY A 644 11.10 -25.29 -2.97
N GLY A 645 11.77 -25.98 -2.03
CA GLY A 645 12.47 -25.36 -0.91
C GLY A 645 11.68 -25.33 0.40
N PHE A 646 10.40 -25.76 0.39
CA PHE A 646 9.53 -25.75 1.55
C PHE A 646 9.27 -27.17 2.09
N ASP A 647 9.00 -27.24 3.38
CA ASP A 647 8.55 -28.44 4.10
C ASP A 647 7.30 -28.12 4.94
N PRO A 648 6.47 -29.12 5.30
CA PRO A 648 5.35 -28.88 6.21
C PRO A 648 5.82 -28.30 7.54
N GLY A 649 5.09 -27.31 8.05
CA GLY A 649 5.45 -26.58 9.25
C GLY A 649 6.37 -25.35 9.00
N ASP A 650 6.87 -25.16 7.79
CA ASP A 650 7.62 -23.93 7.48
C ASP A 650 6.75 -22.69 7.63
N ARG A 651 7.25 -21.69 8.34
CA ARG A 651 6.64 -20.36 8.34
C ARG A 651 6.90 -19.68 7.01
N ILE A 652 5.85 -19.07 6.47
CA ILE A 652 5.92 -18.38 5.18
C ILE A 652 5.35 -16.97 5.26
N ALA A 653 5.81 -16.16 4.30
CA ALA A 653 5.22 -14.91 3.89
C ALA A 653 4.67 -15.11 2.48
N TYR A 654 3.37 -15.16 2.36
CA TYR A 654 2.67 -15.27 1.08
C TYR A 654 2.27 -13.90 0.57
N SER A 655 2.65 -13.56 -0.64
CA SER A 655 2.32 -12.30 -1.31
C SER A 655 1.35 -12.56 -2.45
N PRO A 656 0.03 -12.45 -2.22
CA PRO A 656 -0.99 -12.65 -3.27
C PRO A 656 -0.96 -11.55 -4.33
N ALA A 657 -0.53 -10.35 -3.95
CA ALA A 657 -0.40 -9.17 -4.79
C ALA A 657 0.77 -8.31 -4.30
N PRO A 658 1.31 -7.40 -5.13
CA PRO A 658 2.30 -6.41 -4.71
C PRO A 658 1.85 -5.65 -3.46
N GLY A 659 2.78 -5.33 -2.57
CA GLY A 659 2.50 -4.59 -1.33
C GLY A 659 1.74 -5.37 -0.24
N ARG A 660 1.21 -6.54 -0.54
CA ARG A 660 0.41 -7.34 0.40
C ARG A 660 1.15 -8.59 0.83
N THR A 661 1.29 -8.79 2.13
CA THR A 661 1.94 -9.97 2.72
C THR A 661 1.03 -10.62 3.76
N LEU A 662 0.82 -11.93 3.62
CA LEU A 662 0.06 -12.75 4.56
C LEU A 662 1.01 -13.76 5.23
N PRO A 663 1.29 -13.61 6.53
CA PRO A 663 2.02 -14.64 7.27
C PRO A 663 1.22 -15.93 7.36
N GLY A 664 1.90 -17.06 7.21
CA GLY A 664 1.25 -18.38 7.26
C GLY A 664 2.22 -19.50 7.52
N VAL A 665 1.70 -20.73 7.39
CA VAL A 665 2.45 -21.97 7.59
C VAL A 665 2.15 -22.92 6.43
N VAL A 666 3.15 -23.65 5.97
CA VAL A 666 2.99 -24.72 4.98
C VAL A 666 2.30 -25.92 5.64
N VAL A 667 1.20 -26.35 5.05
CA VAL A 667 0.44 -27.53 5.51
C VAL A 667 0.88 -28.79 4.77
N LYS A 668 0.87 -28.74 3.44
CA LYS A 668 1.28 -29.84 2.55
C LYS A 668 1.53 -29.31 1.14
N ALA A 669 1.99 -30.17 0.25
CA ALA A 669 1.94 -29.94 -1.20
C ALA A 669 1.43 -31.19 -1.91
N ASP A 670 0.73 -30.97 -3.02
CA ASP A 670 0.22 -32.03 -3.90
C ASP A 670 0.21 -31.57 -5.37
N ALA A 671 -0.59 -32.22 -6.22
CA ALA A 671 -0.69 -31.88 -7.64
C ALA A 671 -1.28 -30.48 -7.89
N ASP A 672 -2.13 -29.98 -6.98
CA ASP A 672 -2.78 -28.68 -7.08
C ASP A 672 -1.84 -27.53 -6.68
N GLY A 673 -0.76 -27.83 -5.97
CA GLY A 673 0.23 -26.84 -5.56
C GLY A 673 0.64 -26.93 -4.08
N LEU A 674 1.07 -25.79 -3.54
CA LEU A 674 1.47 -25.62 -2.16
C LEU A 674 0.28 -25.17 -1.30
N HIS A 675 -0.11 -26.00 -0.33
CA HIS A 675 -1.20 -25.70 0.60
C HIS A 675 -0.67 -24.97 1.83
N LEU A 676 -1.21 -23.78 2.07
CA LEU A 676 -0.85 -22.90 3.15
C LEU A 676 -2.02 -22.70 4.11
N SER A 677 -1.73 -22.41 5.36
CA SER A 677 -2.68 -21.85 6.31
C SER A 677 -2.24 -20.41 6.63
N CYS A 678 -2.95 -19.42 6.10
CA CYS A 678 -2.68 -17.99 6.31
C CYS A 678 -3.72 -17.41 7.27
N ALA A 679 -3.31 -17.02 8.47
CA ALA A 679 -4.20 -16.57 9.54
C ALA A 679 -5.39 -17.53 9.82
N GLY A 680 -5.16 -18.84 9.68
CA GLY A 680 -6.17 -19.88 9.85
C GLY A 680 -7.02 -20.18 8.61
N ALA A 681 -6.95 -19.35 7.56
CA ALA A 681 -7.62 -19.63 6.30
C ALA A 681 -6.75 -20.51 5.38
N PRO A 682 -7.33 -21.55 4.72
CA PRO A 682 -6.61 -22.35 3.76
C PRO A 682 -6.40 -21.58 2.45
N VAL A 683 -5.17 -21.65 1.93
CA VAL A 683 -4.79 -21.07 0.64
C VAL A 683 -4.03 -22.11 -0.15
N VAL A 684 -4.35 -22.30 -1.43
CA VAL A 684 -3.61 -23.16 -2.34
C VAL A 684 -2.90 -22.28 -3.36
N VAL A 685 -1.58 -22.38 -3.41
CA VAL A 685 -0.75 -21.64 -4.36
C VAL A 685 -0.30 -22.59 -5.47
N PRO A 686 -0.73 -22.38 -6.73
CA PRO A 686 -0.31 -23.20 -7.85
C PRO A 686 1.23 -23.25 -7.96
N ARG A 687 1.75 -24.39 -8.40
CA ARG A 687 3.21 -24.66 -8.41
C ARG A 687 4.02 -23.58 -9.14
N GLU A 688 3.51 -23.10 -10.27
CA GLU A 688 4.15 -22.08 -11.10
C GLU A 688 4.21 -20.70 -10.43
N ARG A 689 3.34 -20.46 -9.43
CA ARG A 689 3.30 -19.19 -8.68
C ARG A 689 4.08 -19.24 -7.37
N VAL A 690 4.47 -20.42 -6.89
CA VAL A 690 5.13 -20.57 -5.59
C VAL A 690 6.41 -19.74 -5.53
N GLU A 691 7.29 -19.86 -6.52
CA GLU A 691 8.57 -19.15 -6.54
C GLU A 691 8.39 -17.61 -6.56
N GLY A 692 7.34 -17.10 -7.25
CA GLY A 692 7.05 -15.67 -7.33
C GLY A 692 6.39 -15.10 -6.08
N SER A 693 5.57 -15.89 -5.36
CA SER A 693 4.65 -15.39 -4.34
C SER A 693 4.87 -15.90 -2.92
N VAL A 694 5.68 -16.94 -2.72
CA VAL A 694 5.91 -17.53 -1.38
C VAL A 694 7.39 -17.41 -1.00
N ARG A 695 7.64 -16.97 0.22
CA ARG A 695 8.98 -16.91 0.85
C ARG A 695 8.89 -17.47 2.26
N HIS A 696 10.01 -17.94 2.82
CA HIS A 696 10.06 -18.22 4.24
C HIS A 696 9.79 -16.95 5.06
N GLY A 697 9.11 -17.06 6.18
CA GLY A 697 8.50 -15.94 6.91
C GLY A 697 8.83 -15.89 8.41
N TRP A 698 9.94 -16.47 8.86
CA TRP A 698 10.46 -16.21 10.22
C TRP A 698 11.04 -14.81 10.32
N ALA A 699 11.72 -14.36 9.26
CA ALA A 699 12.24 -13.01 9.11
C ALA A 699 11.48 -12.27 8.01
N LEU A 700 11.03 -11.05 8.33
CA LEU A 700 10.25 -10.14 7.49
C LEU A 700 10.97 -8.79 7.35
N THR A 701 10.59 -8.00 6.36
CA THR A 701 10.91 -6.57 6.33
C THR A 701 9.94 -5.78 7.20
N ALA A 702 10.29 -4.55 7.57
CA ALA A 702 9.41 -3.69 8.36
C ALA A 702 8.06 -3.41 7.65
N HIS A 703 8.05 -3.27 6.31
CA HIS A 703 6.81 -3.14 5.53
C HIS A 703 5.94 -4.41 5.59
N GLN A 704 6.56 -5.60 5.49
CA GLN A 704 5.83 -6.86 5.61
C GLN A 704 5.25 -7.09 7.01
N ALA A 705 5.87 -6.50 8.03
CA ALA A 705 5.43 -6.57 9.42
C ALA A 705 4.42 -5.48 9.79
N ALA A 706 4.21 -4.46 8.95
CA ALA A 706 3.30 -3.35 9.24
C ALA A 706 1.86 -3.84 9.46
N GLY A 707 1.14 -3.23 10.40
CA GLY A 707 -0.23 -3.60 10.78
C GLY A 707 -0.37 -4.88 11.62
N ALA A 708 0.72 -5.65 11.82
CA ALA A 708 0.73 -6.83 12.69
C ALA A 708 1.64 -6.63 13.91
N ARG A 709 1.44 -7.40 14.96
CA ARG A 709 2.27 -7.40 16.17
C ARG A 709 2.52 -8.83 16.65
N TRP A 710 3.60 -8.99 17.40
CA TRP A 710 4.01 -10.27 17.94
C TRP A 710 4.39 -10.13 19.42
N PRO A 711 4.13 -11.17 20.23
CA PRO A 711 4.59 -11.19 21.63
C PRO A 711 6.08 -10.88 21.78
N ALA A 712 6.93 -11.31 20.84
CA ALA A 712 8.35 -10.92 20.80
C ALA A 712 8.78 -10.55 19.38
N ALA A 713 9.65 -9.53 19.28
CA ALA A 713 10.32 -9.14 18.06
C ALA A 713 11.83 -9.11 18.23
N VAL A 714 12.56 -9.58 17.23
CA VAL A 714 14.01 -9.46 17.12
C VAL A 714 14.33 -8.59 15.92
N VAL A 715 14.76 -7.36 16.17
CA VAL A 715 15.12 -6.41 15.10
C VAL A 715 16.61 -6.52 14.83
N VAL A 716 16.98 -6.78 13.57
CA VAL A 716 18.36 -7.05 13.14
C VAL A 716 18.87 -5.91 12.28
N LEU A 717 19.90 -5.22 12.74
CA LEU A 717 20.53 -4.05 12.15
C LEU A 717 22.03 -4.32 11.93
N PRO A 718 22.40 -5.10 10.90
CA PRO A 718 23.81 -5.32 10.56
C PRO A 718 24.46 -4.02 10.07
N GLY A 719 25.80 -3.97 10.04
CA GLY A 719 26.53 -2.76 9.67
C GLY A 719 26.21 -2.20 8.27
N ASP A 720 25.79 -3.05 7.33
CA ASP A 720 25.34 -2.69 5.98
C ASP A 720 23.88 -2.17 5.94
N ALA A 721 23.17 -2.17 7.07
CA ALA A 721 21.80 -1.66 7.16
C ALA A 721 21.69 -0.14 7.17
N VAL A 722 22.77 0.59 7.43
CA VAL A 722 22.78 2.06 7.61
C VAL A 722 22.00 2.83 6.53
N PRO A 723 22.14 2.54 5.22
CA PRO A 723 21.41 3.29 4.18
C PRO A 723 19.89 3.10 4.19
N ALA A 724 19.42 2.06 4.85
CA ALA A 724 17.99 1.74 4.93
C ALA A 724 17.33 2.31 6.18
N LEU A 725 18.11 2.81 7.16
CA LEU A 725 17.59 3.32 8.40
C LEU A 725 16.98 4.71 8.23
N SER A 726 15.80 4.89 8.80
CA SER A 726 15.12 6.18 8.96
C SER A 726 14.28 6.13 10.24
N ARG A 727 13.87 7.28 10.75
CA ARG A 727 13.00 7.34 11.92
C ARG A 727 11.74 6.47 11.76
N PRO A 728 10.95 6.56 10.66
CA PRO A 728 9.76 5.72 10.48
C PRO A 728 10.07 4.23 10.38
N TRP A 729 11.24 3.87 9.82
CA TRP A 729 11.64 2.47 9.77
C TRP A 729 11.90 1.91 11.17
N VAL A 730 12.68 2.62 11.99
CA VAL A 730 13.00 2.22 13.37
C VAL A 730 11.72 2.19 14.21
N TYR A 731 10.90 3.23 14.10
CA TYR A 731 9.60 3.33 14.77
C TYR A 731 8.72 2.12 14.44
N THR A 732 8.55 1.82 13.14
CA THR A 732 7.73 0.69 12.70
C THR A 732 8.28 -0.64 13.20
N ALA A 733 9.59 -0.88 13.05
CA ALA A 733 10.18 -2.16 13.43
C ALA A 733 10.08 -2.42 14.95
N PHE A 734 10.31 -1.38 15.77
CA PHE A 734 10.33 -1.50 17.24
C PHE A 734 8.90 -1.62 17.80
N SER A 735 7.92 -0.94 17.21
CA SER A 735 6.53 -1.01 17.64
C SER A 735 5.83 -2.34 17.30
N ARG A 736 6.50 -3.29 16.62
CA ARG A 736 5.93 -4.62 16.33
C ARG A 736 5.97 -5.56 17.53
N ALA A 737 6.77 -5.26 18.56
CA ALA A 737 6.82 -6.03 19.78
C ALA A 737 5.67 -5.67 20.74
N GLU A 738 5.05 -6.69 21.35
CA GLU A 738 4.02 -6.50 22.39
C GLU A 738 4.61 -6.58 23.79
N ARG A 739 5.51 -7.55 24.03
CA ARG A 739 6.07 -7.85 25.35
C ARG A 739 7.58 -7.78 25.40
N HIS A 740 8.26 -8.12 24.30
CA HIS A 740 9.73 -8.20 24.28
C HIS A 740 10.29 -7.77 22.94
N LEU A 741 11.28 -6.88 22.99
CA LEU A 741 12.07 -6.42 21.85
C LEU A 741 13.55 -6.75 22.09
N SER A 742 14.15 -7.55 21.23
CA SER A 742 15.60 -7.70 21.13
C SER A 742 16.13 -6.91 19.93
N VAL A 743 17.11 -6.05 20.12
CA VAL A 743 17.76 -5.29 19.05
C VAL A 743 19.18 -5.81 18.86
N VAL A 744 19.39 -6.55 17.76
CA VAL A 744 20.70 -7.05 17.33
C VAL A 744 21.30 -6.01 16.41
N HIS A 745 22.31 -5.27 16.88
CA HIS A 745 22.80 -4.14 16.12
C HIS A 745 24.32 -4.04 16.02
N GLY A 746 24.81 -3.75 14.81
CA GLY A 746 26.20 -3.41 14.47
C GLY A 746 26.33 -2.03 13.82
N VAL A 747 25.30 -1.17 13.96
CA VAL A 747 25.23 0.15 13.30
C VAL A 747 25.67 1.32 14.20
N GLU A 748 26.12 1.04 15.41
CA GLU A 748 26.65 2.03 16.38
C GLU A 748 25.87 3.36 16.40
N GLN A 749 26.54 4.47 16.06
CA GLN A 749 25.97 5.82 16.04
C GLN A 749 24.94 6.06 14.91
N ALA A 750 24.87 5.18 13.92
CA ALA A 750 23.90 5.35 12.83
C ALA A 750 22.45 5.16 13.29
N LEU A 751 22.19 4.34 14.33
CA LEU A 751 20.84 4.16 14.85
C LEU A 751 20.29 5.42 15.54
N PRO A 752 20.99 6.03 16.53
CA PRO A 752 20.57 7.31 17.10
C PRO A 752 20.43 8.41 16.05
N LYS A 753 21.37 8.49 15.11
CA LYS A 753 21.33 9.46 14.02
C LYS A 753 20.11 9.25 13.13
N ALA A 754 19.76 8.02 12.77
CA ALA A 754 18.60 7.72 11.95
C ALA A 754 17.31 8.15 12.64
N VAL A 755 17.20 7.95 13.94
CA VAL A 755 16.05 8.39 14.75
C VAL A 755 15.96 9.91 14.81
N ALA A 756 17.08 10.61 15.08
CA ALA A 756 17.08 12.04 15.25
C ALA A 756 16.90 12.81 13.93
N GLU A 757 17.61 12.40 12.87
CA GLU A 757 17.84 13.24 11.70
C GLU A 757 17.28 12.69 10.38
N VAL A 758 17.00 11.38 10.24
CA VAL A 758 16.61 10.79 8.96
C VAL A 758 15.09 10.68 8.84
N PRO A 759 14.44 11.58 8.08
CA PRO A 759 13.01 11.56 7.83
C PRO A 759 12.61 10.37 6.91
N PRO A 760 11.30 10.16 6.67
CA PRO A 760 10.85 9.25 5.63
C PRO A 760 11.40 9.66 4.28
N LYS A 761 11.67 8.68 3.40
CA LYS A 761 12.04 8.98 2.02
C LYS A 761 10.92 9.77 1.35
N PRO A 762 11.22 10.88 0.68
CA PRO A 762 10.20 11.68 0.03
C PRO A 762 9.48 10.88 -1.06
N ARG A 763 8.19 11.12 -1.21
CA ARG A 763 7.38 10.59 -2.32
C ARG A 763 6.74 11.75 -3.05
N THR A 764 6.81 11.72 -4.37
CA THR A 764 6.12 12.67 -5.23
C THR A 764 4.70 12.15 -5.46
N THR A 765 3.70 12.91 -5.01
CA THR A 765 2.27 12.62 -5.10
C THR A 765 1.54 13.90 -5.49
N ARG A 766 0.37 13.80 -6.09
CA ARG A 766 -0.50 14.94 -6.47
C ARG A 766 -1.69 15.10 -5.52
N LEU A 767 -2.03 14.06 -4.76
CA LEU A 767 -3.24 14.02 -3.95
C LEU A 767 -3.39 15.25 -3.03
N GLN A 768 -2.31 15.68 -2.37
CA GLN A 768 -2.37 16.87 -1.51
C GLN A 768 -2.76 18.14 -2.28
N THR A 769 -2.25 18.30 -3.51
CA THR A 769 -2.57 19.45 -4.39
C THR A 769 -4.02 19.37 -4.86
N LEU A 770 -4.47 18.19 -5.33
CA LEU A 770 -5.84 17.97 -5.78
C LEU A 770 -6.87 18.27 -4.68
N LEU A 771 -6.60 17.86 -3.44
CA LEU A 771 -7.49 18.12 -2.30
C LEU A 771 -7.58 19.60 -1.90
N ARG A 772 -6.58 20.41 -2.20
CA ARG A 772 -6.55 21.84 -1.86
C ARG A 772 -7.08 22.75 -2.96
N THR A 773 -7.11 22.25 -4.20
CA THR A 773 -7.64 23.03 -5.31
C THR A 773 -9.14 23.17 -5.14
N PRO A 774 -9.72 24.39 -5.01
CA PRO A 774 -11.17 24.54 -5.03
C PRO A 774 -11.69 24.03 -6.38
N GLU A 775 -12.73 23.19 -6.37
CA GLU A 775 -13.44 22.85 -7.60
C GLU A 775 -13.83 24.14 -8.33
N ALA A 776 -13.41 24.27 -9.59
CA ALA A 776 -13.66 25.44 -10.44
C ALA A 776 -15.13 25.54 -10.88
#